data_8a643fb9289a3fd36324fc2a93bba5d0
#
_entry.id   8a643fb9289a3fd36324fc2a93bba5d0
#
_cell.length_a   1.000
_cell.length_b   1.000
_cell.length_c   1.000
_cell.angle_alpha   90.00
_cell.angle_beta   90.00
_cell.angle_gamma   90.00
#
_symmetry.space_group_name_H-M   'P 1'
#
loop_
_entity.id
_entity.type
_entity.pdbx_description
1 polymer ?
#
loop_
_entity_poly.entity_id
_entity_poly.type
_entity_poly.pdbx_seq_one_letter_code
_entity_poly.pdbx_strand_id
1 'polypeptide(L)'
;MVGIQLQEREGGVEKAHESSCQWLRNTEKGDVGWRCHGVGKELCLNCCCSASELSFLLEPSDVIAVRERPLMLDCRVQGEEPIMVTWRKNGVPLPTSPRVQVLVNGTLFIHSFQKRREGSDADMGEYDCAAQNRYGMLVSRKAKVHLASLPKFHTHPLSMSVDEGSVARFQCQINGVPEANITWERDRAPLNTTDNRYTLLPMGILQVTGVRPADAGVFRCVATNTANTRCSHEAMLNITGGAPRTYKEPVILSGPQNLTITVHQTAILECIATGNPRPIVSWSRLDGRSIGVEGIQVLGTGNLMISDVSLQHSGVYVCAANRPGTRMRRTALGRLVVQAPPEFLQWPQSVSKPAGGSAVFTCVAQGVPEPHLIWLKNGKVLMPGHNIKLTNNNSTLALTRISSEDEAIYQCIAENSAGTNQASARLAVAQAKDLPAAPQGLIASVLSTDALQITWSQPPPNVTDGIIGYVLHIRKIGEPDSLELQEAISKGTFQHDVTNLEPATTYSLYLKAYSPLGASQQSPTVVTTTLGGVPTPPTFFTKVVNSSAVQVLWELPSKAGRAEGFRLSYRRVPHADFQRPVQLPCHINAHTVSKLESGAVYEVKLVAYNGNGESDCSKRLVSLAEEGVTDQTTGEKSLCQCRDGEASLGSIVIGIHIGTACIIFCVLFLMFGYRRSLFCSKGTQDSWSVPRNNTGHNGIAKDGASHPRVDSVPQVVCPAQYQVVIEQHLSGLPGTDTG
;
A
#
# COMPACT_ATOMS: atom_id res chain seq x y z
N MET A 1 -10.26 23.63 39.96
CA MET A 1 -10.52 22.62 40.99
C MET A 1 -11.75 21.83 40.60
N VAL A 2 -11.62 20.69 40.02
CA VAL A 2 -12.52 19.54 40.12
C VAL A 2 -11.65 18.33 39.80
N GLY A 3 -11.43 17.51 40.79
CA GLY A 3 -10.68 16.27 40.68
C GLY A 3 -11.58 15.15 40.16
N ILE A 4 -11.04 14.32 39.33
CA ILE A 4 -11.62 13.02 38.99
C ILE A 4 -10.64 11.96 39.42
N GLN A 5 -11.06 11.17 40.44
CA GLN A 5 -10.42 9.94 40.89
C GLN A 5 -10.66 8.84 39.86
N LEU A 6 -9.61 8.15 39.46
CA LEU A 6 -9.68 6.86 38.79
C LEU A 6 -9.40 5.74 39.78
N GLN A 7 -10.35 4.85 39.91
CA GLN A 7 -10.29 3.61 40.68
C GLN A 7 -9.51 2.55 39.92
N GLU A 8 -8.53 1.96 40.57
CA GLU A 8 -7.79 0.77 40.18
C GLU A 8 -8.68 -0.47 40.15
N ARG A 9 -8.49 -1.31 39.14
CA ARG A 9 -8.82 -2.73 39.18
C ARG A 9 -7.63 -3.54 38.71
N GLU A 10 -7.12 -4.35 39.60
CA GLU A 10 -6.09 -5.37 39.40
C GLU A 10 -6.60 -6.54 38.54
N GLY A 11 -5.71 -7.12 37.77
CA GLY A 11 -5.91 -8.45 37.19
C GLY A 11 -4.99 -8.83 36.03
N GLY A 12 -3.84 -9.51 36.31
CA GLY A 12 -3.26 -10.57 35.49
C GLY A 12 -2.19 -10.20 34.44
N VAL A 13 -0.99 -10.24 34.86
CA VAL A 13 0.32 -10.63 34.31
C VAL A 13 0.36 -11.15 32.86
N GLU A 14 1.12 -10.42 32.00
CA GLU A 14 2.13 -10.99 31.11
C GLU A 14 3.19 -9.93 30.80
N LYS A 15 4.47 -10.27 31.05
CA LYS A 15 5.62 -9.37 30.96
C LYS A 15 6.08 -9.24 29.51
N ALA A 16 5.85 -8.10 28.88
CA ALA A 16 6.68 -7.61 27.80
C ALA A 16 7.64 -6.56 28.37
N HIS A 17 8.94 -6.74 28.14
CA HIS A 17 9.98 -5.77 28.51
C HIS A 17 9.88 -4.53 27.63
N GLU A 18 9.15 -3.52 28.08
CA GLU A 18 9.26 -2.16 27.58
C GLU A 18 10.36 -1.42 28.35
N SER A 19 11.43 -1.05 27.65
CA SER A 19 12.43 -0.11 28.16
C SER A 19 11.85 1.30 28.15
N SER A 20 11.39 1.78 29.30
CA SER A 20 10.87 3.13 29.45
C SER A 20 12.01 4.12 29.78
N CYS A 21 12.19 5.12 28.91
CA CYS A 21 13.01 6.29 29.23
C CYS A 21 12.14 7.36 29.92
N GLN A 22 12.53 7.81 31.11
CA GLN A 22 11.84 8.88 31.84
C GLN A 22 12.61 10.20 31.76
N TRP A 23 11.88 11.26 31.53
CA TRP A 23 12.40 12.64 31.54
C TRP A 23 12.46 13.13 32.99
N LEU A 24 13.66 13.46 33.50
CA LEU A 24 13.84 13.99 34.84
C LEU A 24 14.48 15.38 34.77
N ARG A 25 13.82 16.32 35.42
CA ARG A 25 14.32 17.67 35.65
C ARG A 25 15.02 17.72 37.03
N ASN A 26 16.32 17.91 37.02
CA ASN A 26 17.03 18.07 38.30
C ASN A 26 17.08 19.54 38.67
N THR A 27 16.37 19.91 39.73
CA THR A 27 16.13 21.29 40.15
C THR A 27 17.35 21.96 40.84
N GLU A 28 18.46 21.26 41.08
CA GLU A 28 19.61 21.81 41.77
C GLU A 28 20.81 22.20 40.88
N LYS A 29 20.87 21.86 39.62
CA LYS A 29 22.00 22.17 38.72
C LYS A 29 21.65 22.60 37.29
N GLY A 30 20.42 22.88 36.99
CA GLY A 30 20.04 23.40 35.66
C GLY A 30 20.22 22.46 34.46
N ASP A 31 20.63 21.22 34.68
CA ASP A 31 20.82 20.21 33.62
C ASP A 31 19.56 19.38 33.39
N VAL A 32 19.15 19.30 32.13
CA VAL A 32 17.99 18.53 31.66
C VAL A 32 18.53 17.35 30.85
N GLY A 33 18.28 16.14 31.29
CA GLY A 33 18.79 14.94 30.63
C GLY A 33 17.85 13.74 30.76
N TRP A 34 17.94 12.83 29.79
CA TRP A 34 17.25 11.54 29.80
C TRP A 34 18.06 10.48 30.59
N ARG A 35 17.43 9.73 31.46
CA ARG A 35 18.03 8.60 32.13
C ARG A 35 17.26 7.33 31.80
N CYS A 36 17.93 6.36 31.16
CA CYS A 36 17.40 5.04 30.90
C CYS A 36 17.92 4.05 31.97
N HIS A 37 17.04 3.29 32.57
CA HIS A 37 17.42 2.25 33.52
C HIS A 37 17.42 0.87 32.84
N GLY A 38 18.57 0.18 32.86
CA GLY A 38 18.64 -1.25 32.58
C GLY A 38 19.47 -1.71 31.38
N VAL A 39 20.20 -0.84 30.67
CA VAL A 39 21.07 -1.27 29.56
C VAL A 39 22.43 -0.58 29.69
N GLY A 40 23.49 -1.36 29.48
CA GLY A 40 24.90 -0.89 29.63
C GLY A 40 25.21 0.32 28.76
N LYS A 41 26.18 1.12 29.19
CA LYS A 41 26.58 2.41 28.61
C LYS A 41 26.91 2.42 27.10
N GLU A 42 27.11 1.26 26.49
CA GLU A 42 27.47 1.18 25.05
C GLU A 42 26.27 1.21 24.09
N LEU A 43 25.05 0.90 24.54
CA LEU A 43 23.86 0.95 23.69
C LEU A 43 23.16 2.33 23.64
N CYS A 44 23.49 3.23 24.57
CA CYS A 44 22.87 4.58 24.57
C CYS A 44 23.52 5.58 23.59
N LEU A 45 24.69 5.28 23.05
CA LEU A 45 25.35 6.20 22.10
C LEU A 45 24.69 6.23 20.70
N ASN A 46 23.92 5.20 20.33
CA ASN A 46 23.23 5.15 19.03
C ASN A 46 21.79 5.74 19.05
N CYS A 47 21.24 6.07 20.21
CA CYS A 47 19.89 6.67 20.30
C CYS A 47 19.83 8.19 20.34
N CYS A 48 20.97 8.90 20.42
CA CYS A 48 20.98 10.34 20.64
C CYS A 48 21.50 11.21 19.50
N CYS A 49 21.77 10.69 18.32
CA CYS A 49 22.22 11.50 17.19
C CYS A 49 21.60 11.09 15.84
N SER A 50 20.32 10.74 15.77
CA SER A 50 19.61 10.99 14.53
C SER A 50 19.23 12.45 14.53
N ALA A 51 19.90 13.28 13.73
CA ALA A 51 19.46 14.63 13.45
C ALA A 51 17.97 14.55 13.08
N SER A 52 17.09 15.14 13.89
CA SER A 52 15.66 15.03 13.65
C SER A 52 15.35 15.70 12.31
N GLU A 53 14.73 14.96 11.43
CA GLU A 53 14.30 15.50 10.12
C GLU A 53 13.35 16.67 10.34
N LEU A 54 13.38 17.65 9.41
CA LEU A 54 12.46 18.78 9.46
C LEU A 54 11.03 18.28 9.27
N SER A 55 10.17 18.50 10.27
CA SER A 55 8.76 18.08 10.26
C SER A 55 7.88 19.06 11.01
N PHE A 56 6.59 19.10 10.64
CA PHE A 56 5.61 19.90 11.37
C PHE A 56 5.11 19.15 12.60
N LEU A 57 5.16 19.81 13.76
CA LEU A 57 4.44 19.38 14.97
C LEU A 57 3.00 19.90 14.97
N LEU A 58 2.80 21.10 14.41
CA LEU A 58 1.48 21.71 14.27
C LEU A 58 1.46 22.56 13.02
N GLU A 59 0.50 22.29 12.16
CA GLU A 59 0.27 23.06 10.93
C GLU A 59 -0.91 24.01 11.09
N PRO A 60 -0.95 25.12 10.33
CA PRO A 60 -2.09 26.00 10.34
C PRO A 60 -3.35 25.31 9.84
N SER A 61 -4.49 25.66 10.41
CA SER A 61 -5.81 25.17 10.03
C SER A 61 -6.73 26.31 9.63
N ASP A 62 -7.79 26.00 8.89
CA ASP A 62 -8.81 26.96 8.52
C ASP A 62 -9.36 27.67 9.75
N VAL A 63 -9.48 28.99 9.68
CA VAL A 63 -9.94 29.82 10.81
C VAL A 63 -10.91 30.90 10.35
N ILE A 64 -11.85 31.21 11.22
CA ILE A 64 -12.80 32.30 11.01
C ILE A 64 -12.42 33.46 11.93
N ALA A 65 -11.90 34.51 11.33
CA ALA A 65 -11.47 35.73 12.03
C ALA A 65 -12.63 36.68 12.25
N VAL A 66 -12.62 37.37 13.39
CA VAL A 66 -13.58 38.43 13.70
C VAL A 66 -12.91 39.77 13.43
N ARG A 67 -13.68 40.69 12.83
CA ARG A 67 -13.20 42.03 12.51
C ARG A 67 -12.63 42.75 13.75
N GLU A 68 -11.46 43.39 13.56
CA GLU A 68 -10.76 44.16 14.59
C GLU A 68 -10.28 43.36 15.82
N ARG A 69 -10.43 42.03 15.78
CA ARG A 69 -9.90 41.11 16.79
C ARG A 69 -8.54 40.55 16.34
N PRO A 70 -7.69 40.15 17.28
CA PRO A 70 -6.45 39.49 16.94
C PRO A 70 -6.69 38.11 16.31
N LEU A 71 -5.81 37.71 15.40
CA LEU A 71 -5.77 36.40 14.78
C LEU A 71 -4.41 35.73 15.04
N MET A 72 -4.43 34.46 15.37
CA MET A 72 -3.26 33.61 15.50
C MET A 72 -3.37 32.41 14.56
N LEU A 73 -2.30 32.11 13.83
CA LEU A 73 -2.14 30.89 13.05
C LEU A 73 -0.89 30.16 13.52
N ASP A 74 -1.03 28.95 13.99
CA ASP A 74 0.09 28.16 14.50
C ASP A 74 0.88 27.51 13.37
N CYS A 75 2.20 27.49 13.54
CA CYS A 75 3.15 26.77 12.71
C CYS A 75 4.32 26.35 13.59
N ARG A 76 4.24 25.15 14.13
CA ARG A 76 5.29 24.59 14.99
C ARG A 76 6.05 23.51 14.25
N VAL A 77 7.36 23.61 14.28
CA VAL A 77 8.29 22.76 13.54
C VAL A 77 9.29 22.15 14.49
N GLN A 78 9.74 20.95 14.18
CA GLN A 78 10.90 20.33 14.80
C GLN A 78 11.91 19.96 13.72
N GLY A 79 13.18 19.90 14.10
CA GLY A 79 14.27 19.56 13.19
C GLY A 79 15.60 20.09 13.69
N GLU A 80 16.63 19.93 12.87
CA GLU A 80 17.93 20.49 13.18
C GLU A 80 17.95 22.01 13.03
N GLU A 81 18.36 22.71 14.06
CA GLU A 81 18.46 24.16 14.09
C GLU A 81 19.72 24.69 13.34
N PRO A 82 19.73 25.94 12.84
CA PRO A 82 18.64 26.91 12.96
C PRO A 82 17.49 26.65 11.96
N ILE A 83 16.25 26.78 12.44
CA ILE A 83 15.05 26.68 11.62
C ILE A 83 14.46 28.08 11.43
N MET A 84 14.30 28.48 10.17
CA MET A 84 13.66 29.74 9.81
C MET A 84 12.22 29.48 9.38
N VAL A 85 11.24 30.09 10.06
CA VAL A 85 9.83 30.03 9.70
C VAL A 85 9.42 31.35 9.03
N THR A 86 8.86 31.24 7.85
CA THR A 86 8.30 32.36 7.08
C THR A 86 6.87 32.09 6.71
N TRP A 87 6.07 33.15 6.58
CA TRP A 87 4.68 33.02 6.20
C TRP A 87 4.40 33.58 4.82
N ARG A 88 3.49 32.94 4.11
CA ARG A 88 3.00 33.39 2.80
C ARG A 88 1.48 33.56 2.86
N LYS A 89 0.98 34.50 2.08
CA LYS A 89 -0.44 34.72 1.87
C LYS A 89 -0.73 34.64 0.38
N ASN A 90 -1.66 33.79 -0.03
CA ASN A 90 -1.97 33.53 -1.44
C ASN A 90 -0.72 33.21 -2.27
N GLY A 91 0.25 32.47 -1.68
CA GLY A 91 1.52 32.13 -2.31
C GLY A 91 2.59 33.22 -2.32
N VAL A 92 2.27 34.45 -1.84
CA VAL A 92 3.21 35.59 -1.77
C VAL A 92 3.76 35.73 -0.35
N PRO A 93 5.10 35.95 -0.18
CA PRO A 93 5.68 36.17 1.13
C PRO A 93 4.97 37.31 1.89
N LEU A 94 4.64 37.09 3.15
CA LEU A 94 3.95 38.06 4.00
C LEU A 94 4.99 38.98 4.68
N PRO A 95 4.97 40.27 4.41
CA PRO A 95 5.91 41.20 5.06
C PRO A 95 5.53 41.37 6.54
N THR A 96 6.54 41.38 7.40
CA THR A 96 6.39 41.70 8.82
C THR A 96 6.13 43.19 9.01
N SER A 97 5.31 43.52 9.96
CA SER A 97 4.97 44.91 10.32
C SER A 97 4.59 44.95 11.80
N PRO A 98 4.46 46.18 12.43
CA PRO A 98 3.97 46.25 13.80
C PRO A 98 2.63 45.56 14.03
N ARG A 99 1.82 45.42 12.97
CA ARG A 99 0.52 44.76 13.02
C ARG A 99 0.58 43.25 12.75
N VAL A 100 1.57 42.81 11.95
CA VAL A 100 1.72 41.40 11.50
C VAL A 100 3.11 40.91 11.92
N GLN A 101 3.14 39.98 12.85
CA GLN A 101 4.39 39.50 13.45
C GLN A 101 4.47 38.00 13.41
N VAL A 102 5.64 37.45 13.27
CA VAL A 102 5.94 36.03 13.47
C VAL A 102 6.58 35.86 14.82
N LEU A 103 5.98 35.10 15.70
CA LEU A 103 6.49 34.84 17.05
C LEU A 103 7.66 33.85 17.00
N VAL A 104 8.44 33.79 18.06
CA VAL A 104 9.63 32.92 18.18
C VAL A 104 9.28 31.45 17.97
N ASN A 105 8.07 31.03 18.34
CA ASN A 105 7.56 29.65 18.14
C ASN A 105 7.03 29.36 16.74
N GLY A 106 7.16 30.32 15.80
CA GLY A 106 6.67 30.19 14.42
C GLY A 106 5.21 30.64 14.20
N THR A 107 4.44 30.94 15.25
CA THR A 107 3.04 31.40 15.14
C THR A 107 2.96 32.77 14.47
N LEU A 108 2.11 32.89 13.46
CA LEU A 108 1.75 34.17 12.87
C LEU A 108 0.73 34.88 13.76
N PHE A 109 1.04 36.12 14.15
CA PHE A 109 0.15 36.96 14.97
C PHE A 109 -0.24 38.23 14.21
N ILE A 110 -1.55 38.41 13.99
CA ILE A 110 -2.13 39.60 13.39
C ILE A 110 -2.91 40.33 14.48
N HIS A 111 -2.43 41.46 14.94
CA HIS A 111 -3.01 42.22 16.09
C HIS A 111 -4.47 42.63 15.88
N SER A 112 -4.85 43.03 14.66
CA SER A 112 -6.18 43.48 14.32
C SER A 112 -6.52 43.07 12.92
N PHE A 113 -7.53 42.17 12.77
CA PHE A 113 -7.97 41.65 11.49
C PHE A 113 -8.77 42.66 10.71
N GLN A 114 -8.38 43.01 9.49
CA GLN A 114 -8.95 44.09 8.70
C GLN A 114 -9.53 43.60 7.38
N LYS A 115 -10.72 44.12 7.05
CA LYS A 115 -11.32 44.04 5.72
C LYS A 115 -11.21 45.41 5.06
N ARG A 116 -10.24 45.67 4.21
CA ARG A 116 -10.19 46.86 3.39
C ARG A 116 -11.23 46.78 2.25
N ARG A 117 -11.83 47.91 1.87
CA ARG A 117 -12.91 47.96 0.91
C ARG A 117 -12.47 47.87 -0.56
N GLU A 118 -11.24 48.16 -0.89
CA GLU A 118 -10.70 48.15 -2.27
C GLU A 118 -9.19 47.79 -2.23
N GLY A 119 -8.82 46.79 -3.00
CA GLY A 119 -7.42 46.42 -3.23
C GLY A 119 -6.91 45.17 -2.49
N SER A 120 -5.73 44.78 -2.81
CA SER A 120 -5.03 43.53 -2.45
C SER A 120 -4.68 43.33 -0.97
N ASP A 121 -5.03 44.22 -0.09
CA ASP A 121 -4.59 44.28 1.31
C ASP A 121 -5.59 43.75 2.35
N ALA A 122 -6.68 43.09 1.95
CA ALA A 122 -7.57 42.44 2.91
C ALA A 122 -6.85 41.25 3.58
N ASP A 123 -6.99 41.10 4.92
CA ASP A 123 -6.34 39.97 5.62
C ASP A 123 -6.97 38.58 5.34
N MET A 124 -8.09 38.52 4.63
CA MET A 124 -8.66 37.26 4.14
C MET A 124 -7.78 36.63 3.06
N GLY A 125 -7.70 35.32 3.03
CA GLY A 125 -6.97 34.59 2.02
C GLY A 125 -6.48 33.23 2.49
N GLU A 126 -5.64 32.61 1.68
CA GLU A 126 -4.97 31.34 2.02
C GLU A 126 -3.59 31.66 2.61
N TYR A 127 -3.33 31.09 3.77
CA TYR A 127 -2.07 31.25 4.48
C TYR A 127 -1.35 29.91 4.56
N ASP A 128 -0.06 29.91 4.33
CA ASP A 128 0.82 28.77 4.59
C ASP A 128 2.13 29.26 5.24
N CYS A 129 2.77 28.39 6.02
CA CYS A 129 4.09 28.65 6.56
C CYS A 129 5.13 27.78 5.86
N ALA A 130 6.31 28.32 5.65
CA ALA A 130 7.47 27.61 5.14
C ALA A 130 8.54 27.56 6.21
N ALA A 131 8.96 26.37 6.56
CA ALA A 131 10.05 26.11 7.48
C ALA A 131 11.29 25.68 6.70
N GLN A 132 12.41 26.33 6.93
CA GLN A 132 13.67 26.09 6.22
C GLN A 132 14.81 25.87 7.19
N ASN A 133 15.63 24.86 6.94
CA ASN A 133 16.92 24.66 7.57
C ASN A 133 18.00 24.40 6.51
N ARG A 134 19.20 23.96 6.92
CA ARG A 134 20.31 23.67 6.00
C ARG A 134 20.04 22.54 5.00
N TYR A 135 19.07 21.68 5.27
CA TYR A 135 18.76 20.52 4.42
C TYR A 135 17.67 20.78 3.39
N GLY A 136 16.90 21.86 3.55
CA GLY A 136 15.85 22.20 2.61
C GLY A 136 14.69 22.95 3.25
N MET A 137 13.61 23.04 2.49
CA MET A 137 12.40 23.75 2.88
C MET A 137 11.18 22.83 2.88
N LEU A 138 10.38 22.92 3.92
CA LEU A 138 9.10 22.25 4.11
C LEU A 138 7.98 23.29 4.14
N VAL A 139 6.87 23.05 3.44
CA VAL A 139 5.73 23.98 3.38
C VAL A 139 4.51 23.31 4.01
N SER A 140 3.79 24.04 4.87
CA SER A 140 2.57 23.56 5.49
C SER A 140 1.41 23.45 4.48
N ARG A 141 0.35 22.76 4.88
CA ARG A 141 -0.94 22.89 4.19
C ARG A 141 -1.42 24.34 4.26
N LYS A 142 -2.28 24.69 3.31
CA LYS A 142 -2.88 26.03 3.25
C LYS A 142 -4.05 26.10 4.23
N ALA A 143 -4.04 27.15 5.05
CA ALA A 143 -5.13 27.51 5.94
C ALA A 143 -5.96 28.64 5.33
N LYS A 144 -7.25 28.44 5.18
CA LYS A 144 -8.18 29.48 4.69
C LYS A 144 -8.62 30.35 5.84
N VAL A 145 -8.35 31.64 5.73
CA VAL A 145 -8.80 32.64 6.72
C VAL A 145 -10.01 33.38 6.16
N HIS A 146 -11.16 33.13 6.76
CA HIS A 146 -12.43 33.77 6.42
C HIS A 146 -12.79 34.84 7.45
N LEU A 147 -13.51 35.88 7.00
CA LEU A 147 -14.06 36.86 7.91
C LEU A 147 -15.46 36.42 8.40
N ALA A 148 -15.63 36.44 9.71
CA ALA A 148 -16.95 36.19 10.30
C ALA A 148 -17.98 37.19 9.74
N SER A 149 -19.11 36.67 9.30
CA SER A 149 -20.19 37.45 8.71
C SER A 149 -21.56 36.80 8.95
N LEU A 150 -22.59 37.65 9.07
CA LEU A 150 -23.97 37.24 9.15
C LEU A 150 -24.82 38.17 8.25
N PRO A 151 -25.04 37.81 6.99
CA PRO A 151 -25.84 38.61 6.05
C PRO A 151 -27.32 38.66 6.43
N LYS A 152 -28.18 39.20 5.57
CA LYS A 152 -29.63 39.11 5.74
C LYS A 152 -30.13 37.69 5.46
N PHE A 153 -31.27 37.33 5.99
CA PHE A 153 -31.92 36.08 5.66
C PHE A 153 -32.27 36.01 4.16
N HIS A 154 -32.03 34.83 3.58
CA HIS A 154 -32.48 34.53 2.22
C HIS A 154 -33.91 34.05 2.20
N THR A 155 -34.30 33.28 3.23
CA THR A 155 -35.65 32.76 3.40
C THR A 155 -36.14 33.13 4.78
N HIS A 156 -37.33 33.72 4.83
CA HIS A 156 -38.04 34.01 6.04
C HIS A 156 -39.17 33.00 6.26
N PRO A 157 -39.59 32.71 7.50
CA PRO A 157 -40.72 31.84 7.74
C PRO A 157 -42.00 32.50 7.17
N LEU A 158 -42.89 31.65 6.68
CA LEU A 158 -44.17 32.08 6.09
C LEU A 158 -45.30 31.78 7.06
N SER A 159 -46.25 32.71 7.16
CA SER A 159 -47.49 32.51 7.89
C SER A 159 -48.32 31.38 7.26
N MET A 160 -48.93 30.55 8.09
CA MET A 160 -49.71 29.41 7.62
C MET A 160 -50.92 29.16 8.51
N SER A 161 -51.93 28.50 7.93
CA SER A 161 -53.09 27.98 8.65
C SER A 161 -53.08 26.45 8.47
N VAL A 162 -53.16 25.73 9.58
CA VAL A 162 -53.11 24.26 9.60
C VAL A 162 -54.24 23.70 10.46
N ASP A 163 -54.73 22.52 10.09
CA ASP A 163 -55.77 21.84 10.87
C ASP A 163 -55.20 21.32 12.21
N GLU A 164 -55.97 21.32 13.27
CA GLU A 164 -55.61 20.72 14.54
C GLU A 164 -55.15 19.24 14.37
N GLY A 165 -54.08 18.83 15.06
CA GLY A 165 -53.48 17.50 14.96
C GLY A 165 -52.57 17.28 13.74
N SER A 166 -52.51 18.26 12.81
CA SER A 166 -51.62 18.19 11.64
C SER A 166 -50.21 18.66 11.96
N VAL A 167 -49.43 19.06 10.96
CA VAL A 167 -48.02 19.44 11.09
C VAL A 167 -47.82 20.85 10.53
N ALA A 168 -47.17 21.70 11.32
CA ALA A 168 -46.67 22.99 10.86
C ALA A 168 -45.16 22.91 10.62
N ARG A 169 -44.67 23.50 9.53
CA ARG A 169 -43.25 23.54 9.15
C ARG A 169 -42.86 24.97 8.81
N PHE A 170 -41.97 25.52 9.60
CA PHE A 170 -41.32 26.79 9.33
C PHE A 170 -39.90 26.59 8.87
N GLN A 171 -39.43 27.45 8.01
CA GLN A 171 -38.04 27.46 7.55
C GLN A 171 -37.52 28.88 7.50
N CYS A 172 -36.32 29.09 8.00
CA CYS A 172 -35.52 30.28 7.76
C CYS A 172 -34.11 29.91 7.31
N GLN A 173 -33.60 30.63 6.34
CA GLN A 173 -32.26 30.34 5.79
C GLN A 173 -31.41 31.60 5.78
N ILE A 174 -30.17 31.44 6.29
CA ILE A 174 -29.18 32.51 6.36
C ILE A 174 -27.77 31.86 6.16
N ASN A 175 -26.97 32.50 5.33
CA ASN A 175 -25.58 32.00 5.04
C ASN A 175 -24.60 32.77 5.91
N GLY A 176 -24.43 32.34 7.16
CA GLY A 176 -23.44 32.88 8.08
C GLY A 176 -22.07 32.24 7.92
N VAL A 177 -21.01 32.96 8.25
CA VAL A 177 -19.64 32.46 8.42
C VAL A 177 -19.17 32.87 9.82
N PRO A 178 -18.97 31.93 10.77
CA PRO A 178 -19.36 30.53 10.75
C PRO A 178 -20.87 30.35 10.58
N GLU A 179 -21.30 29.12 10.28
CA GLU A 179 -22.72 28.79 10.23
C GLU A 179 -23.42 29.30 11.50
N ALA A 180 -24.58 29.96 11.32
CA ALA A 180 -25.28 30.55 12.44
C ALA A 180 -26.05 29.49 13.24
N ASN A 181 -25.98 29.56 14.55
CA ASN A 181 -26.89 28.84 15.42
C ASN A 181 -28.28 29.49 15.30
N ILE A 182 -29.27 28.70 14.88
CA ILE A 182 -30.65 29.16 14.68
C ILE A 182 -31.51 28.64 15.82
N THR A 183 -32.10 29.60 16.55
CA THR A 183 -33.09 29.34 17.59
C THR A 183 -34.44 29.91 17.16
N TRP A 184 -35.53 29.46 17.75
CA TRP A 184 -36.85 29.90 17.44
C TRP A 184 -37.50 30.55 18.64
N GLU A 185 -38.28 31.56 18.36
CA GLU A 185 -39.11 32.27 19.35
C GLU A 185 -40.57 32.19 18.92
N ARG A 186 -41.45 32.10 19.91
CA ARG A 186 -42.91 32.26 19.76
C ARG A 186 -43.36 33.44 20.60
N ASP A 187 -44.09 34.39 20.01
CA ASP A 187 -44.57 35.60 20.66
C ASP A 187 -43.40 36.38 21.34
N ARG A 188 -42.22 36.37 20.69
CA ARG A 188 -40.94 36.96 21.14
C ARG A 188 -40.34 36.33 22.38
N ALA A 189 -40.85 35.17 22.83
CA ALA A 189 -40.27 34.38 23.91
C ALA A 189 -39.54 33.13 23.33
N PRO A 190 -38.40 32.73 23.90
CA PRO A 190 -37.70 31.53 23.44
C PRO A 190 -38.61 30.31 23.46
N LEU A 191 -38.58 29.56 22.35
CA LEU A 191 -39.41 28.37 22.20
C LEU A 191 -38.86 27.26 23.09
N ASN A 192 -39.74 26.69 23.94
CA ASN A 192 -39.39 25.53 24.74
C ASN A 192 -39.38 24.27 23.86
N THR A 193 -38.18 23.73 23.58
CA THR A 193 -37.95 22.52 22.75
C THR A 193 -37.93 21.21 23.57
N THR A 194 -38.28 21.24 24.85
CA THR A 194 -38.40 20.01 25.65
C THR A 194 -39.66 19.20 25.31
N ASP A 195 -40.66 19.83 24.70
CA ASP A 195 -41.82 19.15 24.13
C ASP A 195 -41.41 18.45 22.82
N ASN A 196 -41.48 17.12 22.79
CA ASN A 196 -41.11 16.26 21.64
C ASN A 196 -41.90 16.56 20.35
N ARG A 197 -42.96 17.40 20.42
CA ARG A 197 -43.70 17.87 19.27
C ARG A 197 -42.92 18.90 18.45
N TYR A 198 -42.02 19.64 19.09
CA TYR A 198 -41.15 20.62 18.42
C TYR A 198 -39.82 19.95 18.02
N THR A 199 -39.56 19.85 16.74
CA THR A 199 -38.32 19.29 16.21
C THR A 199 -37.55 20.37 15.46
N LEU A 200 -36.33 20.65 15.91
CA LEU A 200 -35.38 21.52 15.23
C LEU A 200 -34.52 20.68 14.31
N LEU A 201 -34.45 21.07 13.05
CA LEU A 201 -33.59 20.42 12.06
C LEU A 201 -32.55 21.41 11.54
N PRO A 202 -31.44 20.94 10.95
CA PRO A 202 -30.46 21.77 10.27
C PRO A 202 -31.10 22.70 9.25
N MET A 203 -30.35 23.73 8.84
CA MET A 203 -30.81 24.76 7.87
C MET A 203 -32.03 25.58 8.36
N GLY A 204 -32.19 25.71 9.68
CA GLY A 204 -33.22 26.58 10.26
C GLY A 204 -34.65 26.10 10.07
N ILE A 205 -34.89 24.80 10.13
CA ILE A 205 -36.21 24.21 10.01
C ILE A 205 -36.78 23.95 11.42
N LEU A 206 -37.99 24.43 11.67
CA LEU A 206 -38.79 24.08 12.83
C LEU A 206 -40.02 23.30 12.36
N GLN A 207 -40.21 22.12 12.90
CA GLN A 207 -41.37 21.27 12.71
C GLN A 207 -42.16 21.20 14.02
N VAL A 208 -43.47 21.47 13.95
CA VAL A 208 -44.42 21.30 15.05
C VAL A 208 -45.40 20.21 14.65
N THR A 209 -45.38 19.08 15.34
CA THR A 209 -46.19 17.89 15.01
C THR A 209 -47.34 17.73 15.97
N GLY A 210 -48.53 17.34 15.46
CA GLY A 210 -49.73 17.23 16.28
C GLY A 210 -50.13 18.58 16.87
N VAL A 211 -50.21 19.58 16.00
CA VAL A 211 -50.48 20.98 16.34
C VAL A 211 -51.79 21.10 17.16
N ARG A 212 -51.73 21.88 18.23
CA ARG A 212 -52.86 22.14 19.16
C ARG A 212 -53.23 23.61 19.11
N PRO A 213 -54.48 24.01 19.50
CA PRO A 213 -54.87 25.41 19.58
C PRO A 213 -53.91 26.29 20.38
N ALA A 214 -53.27 25.71 21.44
CA ALA A 214 -52.27 26.41 22.23
C ALA A 214 -50.94 26.68 21.53
N ASP A 215 -50.70 26.08 20.34
CA ASP A 215 -49.51 26.34 19.54
C ASP A 215 -49.67 27.53 18.60
N ALA A 216 -50.88 28.10 18.47
CA ALA A 216 -51.10 29.33 17.71
C ALA A 216 -50.24 30.46 18.29
N GLY A 217 -49.76 31.34 17.39
CA GLY A 217 -48.92 32.46 17.78
C GLY A 217 -48.02 32.95 16.67
N VAL A 218 -47.18 33.90 16.99
CA VAL A 218 -46.24 34.53 16.06
C VAL A 218 -44.85 33.93 16.22
N PHE A 219 -44.33 33.27 15.18
CA PHE A 219 -43.04 32.61 15.16
C PHE A 219 -42.00 33.46 14.42
N ARG A 220 -40.78 33.52 14.94
CA ARG A 220 -39.61 34.05 14.24
C ARG A 220 -38.37 33.25 14.59
N CYS A 221 -37.41 33.18 13.68
CA CYS A 221 -36.13 32.61 13.99
C CYS A 221 -35.09 33.71 14.33
N VAL A 222 -34.16 33.34 15.21
CA VAL A 222 -33.03 34.16 15.64
C VAL A 222 -31.75 33.42 15.24
N ALA A 223 -30.96 34.03 14.38
CA ALA A 223 -29.67 33.49 13.94
C ALA A 223 -28.52 34.23 14.64
N THR A 224 -27.63 33.51 15.27
CA THR A 224 -26.48 34.07 16.01
C THR A 224 -25.19 33.35 15.60
N ASN A 225 -24.17 34.13 15.30
CA ASN A 225 -22.81 33.63 15.16
C ASN A 225 -21.81 34.62 15.80
N THR A 226 -20.50 34.39 15.66
CA THR A 226 -19.47 35.27 16.21
C THR A 226 -19.43 36.68 15.64
N ALA A 227 -20.10 36.92 14.49
CA ALA A 227 -20.14 38.24 13.86
C ALA A 227 -21.32 39.10 14.37
N ASN A 228 -22.52 38.50 14.55
CA ASN A 228 -23.72 39.23 14.87
C ASN A 228 -24.88 38.31 15.28
N THR A 229 -26.00 38.94 15.68
CA THR A 229 -27.33 38.33 15.86
C THR A 229 -28.35 39.00 14.96
N ARG A 230 -29.19 38.21 14.30
CA ARG A 230 -30.27 38.69 13.42
C ARG A 230 -31.56 37.93 13.66
N CYS A 231 -32.68 38.64 13.58
CA CYS A 231 -34.02 38.05 13.61
C CYS A 231 -34.63 38.03 12.21
N SER A 232 -35.46 37.02 11.94
CA SER A 232 -36.25 36.92 10.73
C SER A 232 -37.48 37.83 10.79
N HIS A 233 -38.23 37.89 9.69
CA HIS A 233 -39.64 38.38 9.73
C HIS A 233 -40.46 37.43 10.62
N GLU A 234 -41.53 37.97 11.14
CA GLU A 234 -42.54 37.26 11.94
C GLU A 234 -43.49 36.49 11.02
N ALA A 235 -43.90 35.28 11.41
CA ALA A 235 -44.83 34.41 10.70
C ALA A 235 -45.91 33.92 11.67
N MET A 236 -47.17 34.07 11.31
CA MET A 236 -48.30 33.67 12.13
C MET A 236 -48.68 32.21 11.88
N LEU A 237 -48.84 31.43 12.93
CA LEU A 237 -49.47 30.12 12.91
C LEU A 237 -50.93 30.25 13.37
N ASN A 238 -51.86 30.03 12.44
CA ASN A 238 -53.27 29.91 12.73
C ASN A 238 -53.67 28.43 12.74
N ILE A 239 -54.51 28.06 13.71
CA ILE A 239 -55.02 26.70 13.82
C ILE A 239 -56.50 26.73 13.53
N THR A 240 -56.89 26.03 12.49
CA THR A 240 -58.29 25.85 12.12
C THR A 240 -58.88 24.76 12.98
N GLY A 241 -60.01 25.08 13.67
CA GLY A 241 -60.73 24.11 14.50
C GLY A 241 -61.17 22.92 13.69
N GLY A 242 -61.15 21.74 14.29
CA GLY A 242 -61.34 20.46 13.64
C GLY A 242 -62.54 20.38 12.74
N ALA A 243 -62.34 20.53 11.46
CA ALA A 243 -63.31 20.14 10.46
C ALA A 243 -63.62 18.64 10.60
N PRO A 244 -64.82 18.17 10.21
CA PRO A 244 -65.17 16.75 10.33
C PRO A 244 -64.09 15.91 9.71
N ARG A 245 -63.79 14.76 10.32
CA ARG A 245 -62.69 13.81 9.98
C ARG A 245 -62.81 13.28 8.55
N THR A 246 -62.76 14.15 7.57
CA THR A 246 -62.74 13.78 6.15
C THR A 246 -61.42 13.09 5.84
N TYR A 247 -61.54 12.01 5.13
CA TYR A 247 -60.39 11.26 4.62
C TYR A 247 -59.47 12.19 3.78
N LYS A 248 -58.20 12.21 4.12
CA LYS A 248 -57.16 12.86 3.31
C LYS A 248 -56.06 11.85 2.98
N GLU A 249 -55.71 11.76 1.69
CA GLU A 249 -54.60 10.89 1.26
C GLU A 249 -53.26 11.32 1.89
N PRO A 250 -52.31 10.36 2.04
CA PRO A 250 -50.97 10.71 2.45
C PRO A 250 -50.30 11.66 1.43
N VAL A 251 -49.71 12.74 1.91
CA VAL A 251 -48.92 13.68 1.13
C VAL A 251 -47.61 13.94 1.86
N ILE A 252 -46.48 13.86 1.15
CA ILE A 252 -45.20 14.27 1.69
C ILE A 252 -45.07 15.78 1.48
N LEU A 253 -45.05 16.54 2.58
CA LEU A 253 -44.89 18.00 2.57
C LEU A 253 -43.46 18.42 2.27
N SER A 254 -42.49 17.69 2.84
CA SER A 254 -41.04 17.85 2.57
C SER A 254 -40.39 16.47 2.59
N GLY A 255 -39.66 16.14 1.53
CA GLY A 255 -38.87 14.91 1.42
C GLY A 255 -37.39 15.17 1.57
N PRO A 256 -36.57 14.09 1.64
CA PRO A 256 -35.15 14.20 1.81
C PRO A 256 -34.50 14.93 0.62
N GLN A 257 -33.61 15.85 0.94
CA GLN A 257 -32.75 16.52 -0.06
C GLN A 257 -31.46 15.77 -0.26
N ASN A 258 -30.80 16.02 -1.40
CA ASN A 258 -29.46 15.52 -1.62
C ASN A 258 -28.46 16.17 -0.64
N LEU A 259 -27.68 15.36 0.04
CA LEU A 259 -26.75 15.80 1.06
C LEU A 259 -25.36 15.22 0.76
N THR A 260 -24.32 16.06 0.78
CA THR A 260 -22.91 15.66 0.72
C THR A 260 -22.25 16.10 2.00
N ILE A 261 -21.66 15.15 2.73
CA ILE A 261 -20.99 15.38 4.01
C ILE A 261 -19.72 14.51 4.11
N THR A 262 -18.88 14.81 5.08
CA THR A 262 -17.67 14.01 5.36
C THR A 262 -17.96 12.93 6.40
N VAL A 263 -17.12 11.89 6.43
CA VAL A 263 -17.14 10.87 7.49
C VAL A 263 -17.14 11.51 8.87
N HIS A 264 -17.70 10.81 9.85
CA HIS A 264 -17.82 11.24 11.25
C HIS A 264 -18.74 12.45 11.51
N GLN A 265 -19.45 12.95 10.50
CA GLN A 265 -20.50 13.94 10.69
C GLN A 265 -21.86 13.27 10.93
N THR A 266 -22.87 14.08 11.26
CA THR A 266 -24.25 13.62 11.41
C THR A 266 -25.08 14.03 10.20
N ALA A 267 -25.69 13.05 9.53
CA ALA A 267 -26.66 13.29 8.45
C ALA A 267 -28.07 13.33 9.02
N ILE A 268 -28.85 14.33 8.61
CA ILE A 268 -30.29 14.40 8.91
C ILE A 268 -31.05 14.54 7.59
N LEU A 269 -31.88 13.53 7.30
CA LEU A 269 -32.74 13.49 6.13
C LEU A 269 -34.19 13.81 6.56
N GLU A 270 -34.71 14.95 6.08
CA GLU A 270 -36.07 15.36 6.40
C GLU A 270 -37.10 14.46 5.70
N CYS A 271 -38.14 14.05 6.43
CA CYS A 271 -39.35 13.53 5.82
C CYS A 271 -40.54 13.83 6.70
N ILE A 272 -41.38 14.72 6.22
CA ILE A 272 -42.60 15.12 6.89
C ILE A 272 -43.81 14.86 6.00
N ALA A 273 -44.82 14.19 6.55
CA ALA A 273 -46.03 13.81 5.82
C ALA A 273 -47.28 14.19 6.58
N THR A 274 -48.32 14.50 5.82
CA THR A 274 -49.67 14.79 6.31
C THR A 274 -50.67 13.85 5.65
N GLY A 275 -51.83 13.73 6.29
CA GLY A 275 -52.94 12.86 5.83
C GLY A 275 -53.90 12.55 6.96
N ASN A 276 -55.08 12.04 6.63
CA ASN A 276 -56.03 11.55 7.63
C ASN A 276 -56.60 10.17 7.23
N PRO A 277 -56.29 9.08 7.95
CA PRO A 277 -55.48 9.01 9.19
C PRO A 277 -54.02 9.41 8.97
N ARG A 278 -53.36 9.85 10.05
CA ARG A 278 -51.97 10.29 10.00
C ARG A 278 -51.06 9.19 9.41
N PRO A 279 -50.26 9.51 8.38
CA PRO A 279 -49.35 8.54 7.78
C PRO A 279 -48.23 8.10 8.74
N ILE A 280 -47.80 6.84 8.63
CA ILE A 280 -46.60 6.35 9.28
C ILE A 280 -45.45 6.51 8.27
N VAL A 281 -44.39 7.23 8.67
CA VAL A 281 -43.19 7.39 7.86
C VAL A 281 -42.25 6.21 8.12
N SER A 282 -41.78 5.61 7.04
CA SER A 282 -40.75 4.55 7.07
C SER A 282 -39.64 4.88 6.10
N TRP A 283 -38.45 4.36 6.42
CA TRP A 283 -37.25 4.56 5.62
C TRP A 283 -36.72 3.24 5.07
N SER A 284 -36.17 3.31 3.88
CA SER A 284 -35.43 2.22 3.24
C SER A 284 -34.33 2.78 2.35
N ARG A 285 -33.42 1.93 1.92
CA ARG A 285 -32.45 2.28 0.88
C ARG A 285 -32.93 1.75 -0.46
N LEU A 286 -32.67 2.49 -1.53
CA LEU A 286 -33.06 2.09 -2.88
C LEU A 286 -32.30 0.86 -3.37
N ASP A 287 -31.05 0.65 -2.88
CA ASP A 287 -30.20 -0.49 -3.17
C ASP A 287 -30.60 -1.77 -2.40
N GLY A 288 -31.66 -1.71 -1.59
CA GLY A 288 -32.15 -2.85 -0.78
C GLY A 288 -31.30 -3.20 0.43
N ARG A 289 -30.18 -2.49 0.68
CA ARG A 289 -29.36 -2.70 1.89
C ARG A 289 -30.10 -2.22 3.12
N SER A 290 -29.78 -2.81 4.27
CA SER A 290 -30.24 -2.29 5.57
C SER A 290 -29.69 -0.87 5.80
N ILE A 291 -30.47 -0.03 6.46
CA ILE A 291 -30.00 1.29 6.91
C ILE A 291 -29.03 1.13 8.09
N GLY A 292 -29.10 0.00 8.83
CA GLY A 292 -28.37 -0.22 10.06
C GLY A 292 -29.23 0.07 11.28
N VAL A 293 -28.67 -0.11 12.47
CA VAL A 293 -29.34 0.14 13.76
C VAL A 293 -28.50 1.09 14.61
N GLU A 294 -27.18 0.98 14.53
CA GLU A 294 -26.24 1.77 15.31
C GLU A 294 -26.18 3.22 14.76
N GLY A 295 -26.31 4.19 15.64
CA GLY A 295 -26.30 5.60 15.27
C GLY A 295 -27.55 6.09 14.52
N ILE A 296 -28.56 5.24 14.30
CA ILE A 296 -29.76 5.56 13.54
C ILE A 296 -30.90 5.96 14.50
N GLN A 297 -31.47 7.13 14.29
CA GLN A 297 -32.61 7.63 15.06
C GLN A 297 -33.65 8.24 14.14
N VAL A 298 -34.90 8.17 14.56
CA VAL A 298 -36.02 8.91 13.91
C VAL A 298 -36.39 10.09 14.79
N LEU A 299 -36.15 11.28 14.27
CA LEU A 299 -36.49 12.54 14.97
C LEU A 299 -37.91 12.99 14.62
N GLY A 300 -38.63 13.41 15.64
CA GLY A 300 -40.02 13.84 15.47
C GLY A 300 -40.88 12.71 14.91
N THR A 301 -41.58 12.96 13.79
CA THR A 301 -42.52 12.00 13.22
C THR A 301 -42.02 11.29 11.97
N GLY A 302 -40.77 11.51 11.56
CA GLY A 302 -40.31 10.86 10.35
C GLY A 302 -38.92 11.24 9.86
N ASN A 303 -38.22 12.18 10.47
CA ASN A 303 -36.89 12.58 10.01
C ASN A 303 -35.84 11.52 10.40
N LEU A 304 -35.01 11.09 9.46
CA LEU A 304 -33.95 10.10 9.71
C LEU A 304 -32.66 10.82 10.10
N MET A 305 -32.15 10.53 11.27
CA MET A 305 -30.83 10.94 11.70
C MET A 305 -29.86 9.75 11.67
N ILE A 306 -28.69 9.95 11.08
CA ILE A 306 -27.57 9.02 11.04
C ILE A 306 -26.38 9.75 11.66
N SER A 307 -26.02 9.39 12.88
CA SER A 307 -24.86 9.92 13.57
C SER A 307 -23.61 9.14 13.16
N ASP A 308 -22.46 9.82 13.20
CA ASP A 308 -21.15 9.22 12.87
C ASP A 308 -21.15 8.49 11.52
N VAL A 309 -21.49 9.23 10.44
CA VAL A 309 -21.59 8.63 9.11
C VAL A 309 -20.26 8.07 8.62
N SER A 310 -20.32 6.89 8.03
CA SER A 310 -19.24 6.22 7.33
C SER A 310 -19.52 6.14 5.82
N LEU A 311 -18.51 5.77 5.02
CA LEU A 311 -18.66 5.63 3.56
C LEU A 311 -19.78 4.66 3.15
N GLN A 312 -20.06 3.64 3.99
CA GLN A 312 -21.14 2.67 3.76
C GLN A 312 -22.53 3.29 3.79
N HIS A 313 -22.71 4.43 4.45
CA HIS A 313 -23.97 5.16 4.51
C HIS A 313 -24.26 5.93 3.21
N SER A 314 -23.31 6.06 2.28
CA SER A 314 -23.58 6.61 0.96
C SER A 314 -24.64 5.79 0.22
N GLY A 315 -25.62 6.47 -0.39
CA GLY A 315 -26.67 5.80 -1.11
C GLY A 315 -27.91 6.68 -1.31
N VAL A 316 -28.93 6.11 -1.94
CA VAL A 316 -30.22 6.77 -2.11
C VAL A 316 -31.20 6.25 -1.05
N TYR A 317 -31.70 7.15 -0.25
CA TYR A 317 -32.67 6.90 0.81
C TYR A 317 -34.08 7.18 0.33
N VAL A 318 -35.00 6.29 0.65
CA VAL A 318 -36.39 6.35 0.28
C VAL A 318 -37.20 6.59 1.55
N CYS A 319 -37.81 7.75 1.64
CA CYS A 319 -38.85 8.03 2.62
C CYS A 319 -40.20 7.56 2.07
N ALA A 320 -40.98 6.83 2.84
CA ALA A 320 -42.33 6.41 2.47
C ALA A 320 -43.36 6.80 3.54
N ALA A 321 -44.34 7.58 3.15
CA ALA A 321 -45.51 7.92 3.96
C ALA A 321 -46.59 6.86 3.70
N ASN A 322 -46.81 5.98 4.66
CA ASN A 322 -47.71 4.83 4.55
C ASN A 322 -49.03 5.13 5.28
N ARG A 323 -50.13 4.89 4.63
CA ARG A 323 -51.47 4.96 5.28
C ARG A 323 -51.72 3.69 6.09
N PRO A 324 -52.00 3.82 7.41
CA PRO A 324 -52.30 2.64 8.24
C PRO A 324 -53.50 1.84 7.69
N GLY A 325 -53.41 0.53 7.73
CA GLY A 325 -54.46 -0.41 7.31
C GLY A 325 -54.68 -0.51 5.80
N THR A 326 -53.86 0.10 4.96
CA THR A 326 -53.93 0.02 3.49
C THR A 326 -52.58 -0.17 2.83
N ARG A 327 -52.57 -0.47 1.51
CA ARG A 327 -51.34 -0.50 0.71
C ARG A 327 -50.95 0.87 0.11
N MET A 328 -51.69 1.91 0.44
CA MET A 328 -51.45 3.24 -0.12
C MET A 328 -50.23 3.88 0.53
N ARG A 329 -49.28 4.28 -0.29
CA ARG A 329 -48.03 4.94 0.13
C ARG A 329 -47.61 6.02 -0.87
N ARG A 330 -46.96 7.08 -0.37
CA ARG A 330 -46.23 8.09 -1.17
C ARG A 330 -44.79 8.05 -0.80
N THR A 331 -43.88 8.24 -1.78
CA THR A 331 -42.44 8.15 -1.56
C THR A 331 -41.71 9.39 -2.04
N ALA A 332 -40.60 9.72 -1.37
CA ALA A 332 -39.64 10.73 -1.79
C ALA A 332 -38.23 10.18 -1.66
N LEU A 333 -37.31 10.63 -2.50
CA LEU A 333 -35.95 10.14 -2.62
C LEU A 333 -34.96 11.26 -2.28
N GLY A 334 -33.90 10.94 -1.56
CA GLY A 334 -32.75 11.80 -1.32
C GLY A 334 -31.44 11.01 -1.38
N ARG A 335 -30.40 11.58 -1.95
CA ARG A 335 -29.09 10.98 -2.07
C ARG A 335 -28.16 11.50 -0.99
N LEU A 336 -27.61 10.60 -0.17
CA LEU A 336 -26.53 10.87 0.76
C LEU A 336 -25.20 10.46 0.11
N VAL A 337 -24.26 11.40 0.04
CA VAL A 337 -22.89 11.19 -0.41
C VAL A 337 -21.96 11.45 0.78
N VAL A 338 -21.25 10.43 1.22
CA VAL A 338 -20.26 10.56 2.29
C VAL A 338 -18.87 10.57 1.68
N GLN A 339 -18.10 11.60 2.00
CA GLN A 339 -16.73 11.80 1.54
C GLN A 339 -15.74 11.51 2.66
N ALA A 340 -14.52 11.11 2.30
CA ALA A 340 -13.41 10.93 3.23
C ALA A 340 -12.19 11.75 2.79
N PRO A 341 -11.56 12.49 3.71
CA PRO A 341 -10.32 13.19 3.40
C PRO A 341 -9.21 12.19 3.07
N PRO A 342 -8.10 12.65 2.43
CA PRO A 342 -6.97 11.80 2.12
C PRO A 342 -6.28 11.25 3.37
N GLU A 343 -5.99 9.96 3.35
CA GLU A 343 -5.18 9.24 4.34
C GLU A 343 -4.06 8.49 3.61
N PHE A 344 -2.83 8.55 4.13
CA PHE A 344 -1.71 7.84 3.51
C PHE A 344 -1.70 6.38 3.91
N LEU A 345 -1.65 5.50 2.91
CA LEU A 345 -1.35 4.07 3.04
C LEU A 345 0.16 3.85 3.03
N GLN A 346 0.89 4.65 2.25
CA GLN A 346 2.34 4.64 2.19
C GLN A 346 2.84 6.06 1.99
N TRP A 347 3.78 6.48 2.84
CA TRP A 347 4.44 7.78 2.76
C TRP A 347 5.90 7.63 2.31
N PRO A 348 6.48 8.66 1.66
CA PRO A 348 7.85 8.62 1.19
C PRO A 348 8.83 8.49 2.35
N GLN A 349 9.92 7.76 2.11
CA GLN A 349 11.00 7.56 3.08
C GLN A 349 12.23 8.35 2.68
N SER A 350 12.90 8.93 3.68
CA SER A 350 14.15 9.65 3.46
C SER A 350 15.27 8.71 3.03
N VAL A 351 16.05 9.13 2.04
CA VAL A 351 17.13 8.32 1.47
C VAL A 351 18.39 9.15 1.25
N SER A 352 19.54 8.48 1.37
CA SER A 352 20.84 9.03 0.96
C SER A 352 21.33 8.28 -0.28
N LYS A 353 21.73 9.00 -1.32
CA LYS A 353 22.22 8.40 -2.58
C LYS A 353 23.47 9.13 -3.06
N PRO A 354 24.43 8.41 -3.65
CA PRO A 354 25.59 9.05 -4.26
C PRO A 354 25.23 9.87 -5.49
N ALA A 355 26.02 10.89 -5.78
CA ALA A 355 25.89 11.64 -7.02
C ALA A 355 25.99 10.73 -8.24
N GLY A 356 25.16 10.97 -9.26
CA GLY A 356 25.02 10.10 -10.44
C GLY A 356 24.08 8.93 -10.26
N GLY A 357 23.67 8.60 -9.03
CA GLY A 357 22.75 7.52 -8.70
C GLY A 357 21.29 7.83 -9.04
N SER A 358 20.36 7.02 -8.49
CA SER A 358 18.92 7.22 -8.63
C SER A 358 18.22 7.09 -7.29
N ALA A 359 17.09 7.79 -7.12
CA ALA A 359 16.20 7.68 -5.96
C ALA A 359 14.76 7.52 -6.41
N VAL A 360 14.00 6.77 -5.63
CA VAL A 360 12.56 6.57 -5.85
C VAL A 360 11.83 6.88 -4.54
N PHE A 361 10.81 7.72 -4.62
CA PHE A 361 9.90 8.01 -3.53
C PHE A 361 8.51 7.50 -3.90
N THR A 362 7.87 6.79 -2.97
CA THR A 362 6.52 6.28 -3.14
C THR A 362 5.58 6.95 -2.15
N CYS A 363 4.43 7.38 -2.65
CA CYS A 363 3.39 8.06 -1.90
C CYS A 363 2.04 7.51 -2.35
N VAL A 364 1.36 6.75 -1.49
CA VAL A 364 0.04 6.18 -1.80
C VAL A 364 -0.96 6.70 -0.78
N ALA A 365 -2.04 7.30 -1.27
CA ALA A 365 -3.11 7.82 -0.44
C ALA A 365 -4.46 7.24 -0.87
N GLN A 366 -5.36 7.08 0.11
CA GLN A 366 -6.77 6.73 -0.11
C GLN A 366 -7.68 7.86 0.34
N GLY A 367 -8.88 7.95 -0.21
CA GLY A 367 -9.88 8.96 0.14
C GLY A 367 -11.09 8.86 -0.79
N VAL A 368 -12.16 9.57 -0.47
CA VAL A 368 -13.36 9.62 -1.31
C VAL A 368 -13.80 11.07 -1.47
N PRO A 369 -13.74 11.62 -2.69
CA PRO A 369 -13.20 11.06 -3.93
C PRO A 369 -11.73 10.68 -3.86
N GLU A 370 -11.25 9.88 -4.83
CA GLU A 370 -9.83 9.51 -4.94
C GLU A 370 -8.93 10.77 -4.92
N PRO A 371 -7.89 10.81 -4.07
CA PRO A 371 -7.04 11.98 -3.95
C PRO A 371 -6.15 12.20 -5.17
N HIS A 372 -5.96 13.46 -5.54
CA HIS A 372 -4.92 13.88 -6.46
C HIS A 372 -3.59 14.06 -5.74
N LEU A 373 -2.50 13.51 -6.28
CA LEU A 373 -1.17 13.59 -5.71
C LEU A 373 -0.31 14.64 -6.42
N ILE A 374 0.32 15.52 -5.63
CA ILE A 374 1.22 16.58 -6.12
C ILE A 374 2.53 16.47 -5.35
N TRP A 375 3.65 16.50 -6.08
CA TRP A 375 4.98 16.53 -5.49
C TRP A 375 5.56 17.93 -5.46
N LEU A 376 6.22 18.26 -4.35
CA LEU A 376 7.00 19.48 -4.18
C LEU A 376 8.47 19.13 -3.92
N LYS A 377 9.38 19.96 -4.41
CA LYS A 377 10.80 19.99 -4.06
C LYS A 377 11.08 21.34 -3.38
N ASN A 378 11.45 21.33 -2.11
CA ASN A 378 11.67 22.55 -1.33
C ASN A 378 10.49 23.55 -1.46
N GLY A 379 9.26 23.07 -1.28
CA GLY A 379 8.03 23.87 -1.32
C GLY A 379 7.60 24.37 -2.71
N LYS A 380 8.30 23.98 -3.79
CA LYS A 380 7.93 24.31 -5.18
C LYS A 380 7.39 23.08 -5.87
N VAL A 381 6.31 23.24 -6.64
CA VAL A 381 5.69 22.15 -7.40
C VAL A 381 6.72 21.55 -8.37
N LEU A 382 6.87 20.23 -8.29
CA LEU A 382 7.79 19.46 -9.11
C LEU A 382 7.15 19.14 -10.45
N MET A 383 7.84 19.50 -11.53
CA MET A 383 7.39 19.18 -12.89
C MET A 383 8.23 18.04 -13.45
N PRO A 384 7.63 17.10 -14.20
CA PRO A 384 8.39 16.08 -14.92
C PRO A 384 9.45 16.69 -15.84
N GLY A 385 10.61 16.05 -15.96
CA GLY A 385 11.75 16.51 -16.74
C GLY A 385 12.68 15.36 -17.13
N HIS A 386 13.87 15.67 -17.67
CA HIS A 386 14.81 14.65 -18.14
C HIS A 386 15.30 13.67 -17.07
N ASN A 387 15.43 14.14 -15.84
CA ASN A 387 15.89 13.35 -14.70
C ASN A 387 14.78 13.06 -13.66
N ILE A 388 13.56 13.57 -13.88
CA ILE A 388 12.42 13.48 -12.97
C ILE A 388 11.27 12.81 -13.69
N LYS A 389 10.79 11.67 -13.17
CA LYS A 389 9.68 10.92 -13.73
C LYS A 389 8.62 10.69 -12.65
N LEU A 390 7.37 11.02 -12.98
CA LEU A 390 6.19 10.71 -12.19
C LEU A 390 5.41 9.59 -12.87
N THR A 391 5.04 8.55 -12.11
CA THR A 391 4.31 7.37 -12.62
C THR A 391 3.20 6.96 -11.64
N ASN A 392 2.31 6.06 -12.08
CA ASN A 392 1.24 5.50 -11.26
C ASN A 392 0.36 6.60 -10.63
N ASN A 393 -0.23 7.48 -11.45
CA ASN A 393 -1.02 8.63 -11.00
C ASN A 393 -0.25 9.50 -9.96
N ASN A 394 1.03 9.77 -10.24
CA ASN A 394 1.94 10.52 -9.38
C ASN A 394 2.26 9.86 -8.02
N SER A 395 1.87 8.61 -7.79
CA SER A 395 2.23 7.93 -6.55
C SER A 395 3.72 7.58 -6.45
N THR A 396 4.43 7.57 -7.57
CA THR A 396 5.86 7.27 -7.61
C THR A 396 6.62 8.40 -8.28
N LEU A 397 7.56 8.98 -7.54
CA LEU A 397 8.54 9.96 -8.02
C LEU A 397 9.89 9.26 -8.16
N ALA A 398 10.42 9.21 -9.38
CA ALA A 398 11.75 8.67 -9.67
C ALA A 398 12.68 9.79 -10.15
N LEU A 399 13.86 9.88 -9.51
CA LEU A 399 14.95 10.75 -9.90
C LEU A 399 16.10 9.89 -10.43
N THR A 400 16.71 10.31 -11.54
CA THR A 400 17.87 9.63 -12.15
C THR A 400 19.00 10.61 -12.34
N ARG A 401 20.25 10.13 -12.32
CA ARG A 401 21.45 10.98 -12.44
C ARG A 401 21.47 12.12 -11.43
N ILE A 402 21.24 11.78 -10.16
CA ILE A 402 21.15 12.71 -9.03
C ILE A 402 22.42 13.58 -8.97
N SER A 403 22.23 14.88 -8.79
CA SER A 403 23.27 15.86 -8.54
C SER A 403 23.12 16.49 -7.15
N SER A 404 24.11 17.28 -6.70
CA SER A 404 24.01 18.04 -5.44
C SER A 404 22.81 19.01 -5.43
N GLU A 405 22.33 19.46 -6.59
CA GLU A 405 21.16 20.34 -6.69
C GLU A 405 19.84 19.59 -6.38
N ASP A 406 19.86 18.25 -6.40
CA ASP A 406 18.71 17.43 -6.07
C ASP A 406 18.59 17.16 -4.56
N GLU A 407 19.62 17.50 -3.77
CA GLU A 407 19.51 17.46 -2.32
C GLU A 407 18.44 18.44 -1.84
N ALA A 408 17.36 17.89 -1.28
CA ALA A 408 16.17 18.66 -0.94
C ALA A 408 15.22 17.86 -0.06
N ILE A 409 14.21 18.55 0.47
CA ILE A 409 13.01 17.93 1.04
C ILE A 409 11.97 17.82 -0.06
N TYR A 410 11.50 16.59 -0.28
CA TYR A 410 10.42 16.25 -1.20
C TYR A 410 9.14 16.02 -0.42
N GLN A 411 8.06 16.69 -0.81
CA GLN A 411 6.75 16.56 -0.18
C GLN A 411 5.75 15.98 -1.17
N CYS A 412 4.95 15.04 -0.69
CA CYS A 412 3.78 14.52 -1.39
C CYS A 412 2.53 15.12 -0.73
N ILE A 413 1.73 15.82 -1.49
CA ILE A 413 0.44 16.39 -1.08
C ILE A 413 -0.66 15.55 -1.72
N ALA A 414 -1.58 15.04 -0.91
CA ALA A 414 -2.78 14.35 -1.34
C ALA A 414 -3.99 15.27 -1.09
N GLU A 415 -4.79 15.53 -2.11
CA GLU A 415 -5.91 16.47 -2.04
C GLU A 415 -7.16 15.90 -2.69
N ASN A 416 -8.32 16.07 -2.03
CA ASN A 416 -9.65 15.83 -2.61
C ASN A 416 -10.65 16.88 -2.10
N SER A 417 -11.92 16.75 -2.47
CA SER A 417 -12.99 17.70 -2.03
C SER A 417 -13.28 17.68 -0.52
N ALA A 418 -12.83 16.65 0.20
CA ALA A 418 -13.03 16.50 1.64
C ALA A 418 -11.85 17.03 2.47
N GLY A 419 -10.67 17.22 1.87
CA GLY A 419 -9.51 17.74 2.59
C GLY A 419 -8.19 17.53 1.88
N THR A 420 -7.10 17.86 2.60
CA THR A 420 -5.72 17.75 2.15
C THR A 420 -4.88 17.10 3.24
N ASN A 421 -3.96 16.22 2.85
CA ASN A 421 -2.96 15.63 3.73
C ASN A 421 -1.59 15.69 3.05
N GLN A 422 -0.49 15.64 3.84
CA GLN A 422 0.85 15.71 3.29
C GLN A 422 1.85 14.85 4.04
N ALA A 423 2.88 14.39 3.32
CA ALA A 423 4.01 13.65 3.85
C ALA A 423 5.30 14.15 3.18
N SER A 424 6.43 14.04 3.87
CA SER A 424 7.71 14.52 3.37
C SER A 424 8.81 13.49 3.57
N ALA A 425 9.85 13.58 2.73
CA ALA A 425 11.07 12.81 2.83
C ALA A 425 12.26 13.63 2.33
N ARG A 426 13.43 13.38 2.89
CA ARG A 426 14.67 14.03 2.49
C ARG A 426 15.44 13.16 1.50
N LEU A 427 15.95 13.77 0.45
CA LEU A 427 17.04 13.22 -0.35
C LEU A 427 18.34 13.88 0.10
N ALA A 428 19.26 13.10 0.65
CA ALA A 428 20.62 13.51 0.90
C ALA A 428 21.52 13.01 -0.25
N VAL A 429 22.44 13.88 -0.73
CA VAL A 429 23.37 13.52 -1.82
C VAL A 429 24.76 13.37 -1.24
N ALA A 430 25.23 12.11 -1.13
CA ALA A 430 26.55 11.81 -0.64
C ALA A 430 27.61 12.21 -1.68
N GLN A 431 28.60 12.99 -1.25
CA GLN A 431 29.76 13.31 -2.08
C GLN A 431 30.75 12.14 -2.05
N ALA A 432 31.61 12.03 -3.05
CA ALA A 432 32.61 10.98 -3.14
C ALA A 432 33.53 10.91 -1.89
N LYS A 433 33.80 12.04 -1.24
CA LYS A 433 34.59 12.13 -0.01
C LYS A 433 33.89 11.55 1.23
N ASP A 434 32.57 11.44 1.21
CA ASP A 434 31.74 10.95 2.33
C ASP A 434 31.44 9.45 2.19
N LEU A 435 31.81 8.84 1.06
CA LEU A 435 31.67 7.40 0.81
C LEU A 435 32.89 6.64 1.37
N PRO A 436 32.73 5.36 1.71
CA PRO A 436 33.85 4.53 2.13
C PRO A 436 34.96 4.50 1.08
N ALA A 437 36.20 4.37 1.50
CA ALA A 437 37.31 4.07 0.60
C ALA A 437 37.13 2.66 -0.01
N ALA A 438 37.60 2.47 -1.24
CA ALA A 438 37.61 1.16 -1.87
C ALA A 438 38.43 0.16 -1.04
N PRO A 439 37.95 -1.08 -0.84
CA PRO A 439 38.72 -2.11 -0.15
C PRO A 439 40.07 -2.36 -0.84
N GLN A 440 41.12 -2.50 -0.04
CA GLN A 440 42.48 -2.67 -0.53
C GLN A 440 42.99 -4.06 -0.23
N GLY A 441 44.02 -4.51 -0.98
CA GLY A 441 44.70 -5.77 -0.72
C GLY A 441 43.84 -7.00 -0.97
N LEU A 442 42.92 -6.94 -1.92
CA LEU A 442 42.10 -8.08 -2.31
C LEU A 442 42.97 -9.18 -2.93
N ILE A 443 42.93 -10.37 -2.37
CA ILE A 443 43.66 -11.56 -2.83
C ILE A 443 42.65 -12.71 -2.94
N ALA A 444 42.74 -13.48 -4.03
CA ALA A 444 41.96 -14.69 -4.22
C ALA A 444 42.89 -15.90 -4.27
N SER A 445 42.73 -16.81 -3.32
CA SER A 445 43.47 -18.07 -3.22
C SER A 445 42.57 -19.24 -3.61
N VAL A 446 43.10 -20.19 -4.35
CA VAL A 446 42.34 -21.36 -4.78
C VAL A 446 42.30 -22.39 -3.67
N LEU A 447 41.09 -22.75 -3.17
CA LEU A 447 40.91 -23.77 -2.15
C LEU A 447 40.67 -25.16 -2.75
N SER A 448 39.79 -25.25 -3.74
CA SER A 448 39.39 -26.53 -4.32
C SER A 448 38.98 -26.37 -5.79
N THR A 449 38.38 -27.40 -6.34
CA THR A 449 37.80 -27.38 -7.69
C THR A 449 36.57 -26.50 -7.83
N ASP A 450 35.92 -26.21 -6.73
CA ASP A 450 34.64 -25.48 -6.66
C ASP A 450 34.61 -24.34 -5.63
N ALA A 451 35.79 -24.03 -5.01
CA ALA A 451 35.89 -22.98 -3.99
C ALA A 451 37.15 -22.12 -4.12
N LEU A 452 36.95 -20.82 -3.84
CA LEU A 452 38.03 -19.82 -3.74
C LEU A 452 37.94 -19.13 -2.37
N GLN A 453 39.10 -18.85 -1.77
CA GLN A 453 39.17 -18.03 -0.56
C GLN A 453 39.60 -16.63 -0.94
N ILE A 454 38.79 -15.66 -0.50
CA ILE A 454 39.00 -14.24 -0.74
C ILE A 454 39.43 -13.58 0.56
N THR A 455 40.52 -12.82 0.53
CA THR A 455 41.00 -12.04 1.69
C THR A 455 41.28 -10.63 1.27
N TRP A 456 41.11 -9.68 2.20
CA TRP A 456 41.41 -8.26 1.97
C TRP A 456 41.91 -7.60 3.24
N SER A 457 42.54 -6.42 3.08
CA SER A 457 43.09 -5.66 4.19
C SER A 457 41.99 -5.07 5.07
N GLN A 458 42.15 -5.24 6.39
CA GLN A 458 41.27 -4.57 7.36
C GLN A 458 41.45 -3.06 7.29
N PRO A 459 40.38 -2.27 7.10
CA PRO A 459 40.47 -0.80 7.18
C PRO A 459 40.85 -0.33 8.59
N PRO A 460 41.46 0.86 8.72
CA PRO A 460 41.68 1.46 10.05
C PRO A 460 40.40 1.55 10.89
N PRO A 461 40.48 1.43 12.23
CA PRO A 461 39.30 1.41 13.11
C PRO A 461 38.36 2.62 12.94
N ASN A 462 38.92 3.81 12.73
CA ASN A 462 38.15 5.05 12.49
C ASN A 462 37.34 5.04 11.19
N VAL A 463 37.69 4.16 10.24
CA VAL A 463 36.97 4.02 8.96
C VAL A 463 35.96 2.87 9.03
N THR A 464 36.27 1.83 9.81
CA THR A 464 35.44 0.63 9.95
C THR A 464 34.09 0.95 10.60
N ASP A 465 34.02 1.95 11.48
CA ASP A 465 32.77 2.33 12.17
C ASP A 465 31.70 2.86 11.21
N GLY A 466 32.11 3.44 10.09
CA GLY A 466 31.19 3.90 9.04
C GLY A 466 30.72 2.83 8.05
N ILE A 467 31.37 1.63 8.05
CA ILE A 467 31.05 0.55 7.12
C ILE A 467 29.99 -0.37 7.73
N ILE A 468 28.94 -0.69 6.97
CA ILE A 468 27.90 -1.63 7.35
C ILE A 468 28.16 -3.05 6.84
N GLY A 469 28.93 -3.20 5.77
CA GLY A 469 29.29 -4.49 5.18
C GLY A 469 30.02 -4.35 3.86
N TYR A 470 30.33 -5.50 3.26
CA TYR A 470 30.97 -5.60 1.95
C TYR A 470 30.08 -6.40 1.01
N VAL A 471 30.22 -6.16 -0.31
CA VAL A 471 29.62 -7.00 -1.34
C VAL A 471 30.74 -7.45 -2.29
N LEU A 472 30.91 -8.76 -2.39
CA LEU A 472 31.83 -9.40 -3.32
C LEU A 472 31.09 -9.66 -4.62
N HIS A 473 31.64 -9.18 -5.70
CA HIS A 473 31.17 -9.37 -7.07
C HIS A 473 32.01 -10.43 -7.75
N ILE A 474 31.38 -11.44 -8.31
CA ILE A 474 32.03 -12.63 -8.88
C ILE A 474 31.50 -12.82 -10.29
N ARG A 475 32.35 -12.76 -11.28
CA ARG A 475 31.98 -12.94 -12.67
C ARG A 475 32.84 -13.99 -13.35
N LYS A 476 32.21 -14.93 -14.01
CA LYS A 476 32.87 -15.88 -14.89
C LYS A 476 33.34 -15.20 -16.17
N ILE A 477 34.63 -15.37 -16.52
CA ILE A 477 35.16 -14.74 -17.73
C ILE A 477 34.52 -15.34 -18.98
N GLY A 478 34.00 -14.47 -19.85
CA GLY A 478 33.28 -14.84 -21.07
C GLY A 478 31.76 -14.82 -20.95
N GLU A 479 31.23 -14.60 -19.77
CA GLU A 479 29.77 -14.37 -19.56
C GLU A 479 29.43 -12.89 -19.48
N PRO A 480 28.18 -12.52 -19.85
CA PRO A 480 27.71 -11.13 -19.77
C PRO A 480 27.58 -10.67 -18.32
N ASP A 481 27.67 -9.35 -18.08
CA ASP A 481 27.58 -8.71 -16.76
C ASP A 481 26.26 -9.02 -16.03
N SER A 482 25.20 -9.37 -16.76
CA SER A 482 23.89 -9.73 -16.19
C SER A 482 23.89 -11.05 -15.39
N LEU A 483 24.92 -11.85 -15.50
CA LEU A 483 25.11 -13.13 -14.79
C LEU A 483 26.14 -13.02 -13.66
N GLU A 484 26.56 -11.80 -13.28
CA GLU A 484 27.44 -11.57 -12.14
C GLU A 484 26.78 -12.02 -10.84
N LEU A 485 27.47 -12.84 -10.05
CA LEU A 485 27.04 -13.24 -8.71
C LEU A 485 27.50 -12.20 -7.69
N GLN A 486 26.66 -11.95 -6.68
CA GLN A 486 26.94 -10.99 -5.61
C GLN A 486 26.73 -11.66 -4.25
N GLU A 487 27.74 -11.58 -3.38
CA GLU A 487 27.67 -12.10 -2.02
C GLU A 487 27.89 -11.00 -1.00
N ALA A 488 26.96 -10.88 -0.04
CA ALA A 488 27.04 -9.91 1.04
C ALA A 488 27.88 -10.47 2.19
N ILE A 489 28.84 -9.67 2.67
CA ILE A 489 29.80 -10.05 3.72
C ILE A 489 29.72 -9.05 4.86
N SER A 490 29.73 -9.54 6.11
CA SER A 490 29.63 -8.70 7.30
C SER A 490 30.86 -7.79 7.48
N LYS A 491 30.68 -6.63 8.14
CA LYS A 491 31.72 -5.62 8.33
C LYS A 491 32.97 -6.10 9.09
N GLY A 492 32.82 -7.11 9.94
CA GLY A 492 33.91 -7.66 10.75
C GLY A 492 34.65 -8.81 10.09
N THR A 493 34.29 -9.21 8.87
CA THR A 493 34.88 -10.32 8.15
C THR A 493 35.86 -9.80 7.10
N PHE A 494 37.08 -10.29 7.09
CA PHE A 494 38.15 -9.91 6.14
C PHE A 494 38.69 -11.11 5.36
N GLN A 495 38.04 -12.26 5.49
CA GLN A 495 38.26 -13.49 4.76
C GLN A 495 36.92 -14.16 4.48
N HIS A 496 36.68 -14.60 3.25
CA HIS A 496 35.43 -15.21 2.84
C HIS A 496 35.68 -16.32 1.84
N ASP A 497 35.03 -17.47 2.01
CA ASP A 497 35.14 -18.62 1.13
C ASP A 497 33.95 -18.66 0.18
N VAL A 498 34.22 -18.48 -1.11
CA VAL A 498 33.25 -18.59 -2.19
C VAL A 498 33.14 -20.02 -2.63
N THR A 499 31.97 -20.62 -2.59
CA THR A 499 31.74 -22.04 -2.90
C THR A 499 30.78 -22.21 -4.10
N ASN A 500 30.62 -23.46 -4.56
CA ASN A 500 29.77 -23.80 -5.70
C ASN A 500 30.18 -23.17 -7.04
N LEU A 501 31.49 -22.96 -7.20
CA LEU A 501 32.09 -22.52 -8.44
C LEU A 501 32.29 -23.69 -9.40
N GLU A 502 32.45 -23.39 -10.69
CA GLU A 502 32.78 -24.44 -11.69
C GLU A 502 34.25 -24.79 -11.68
N PRO A 503 34.61 -26.07 -11.80
CA PRO A 503 36.01 -26.51 -11.92
C PRO A 503 36.71 -25.98 -13.18
N ALA A 504 38.03 -25.78 -13.09
CA ALA A 504 38.88 -25.27 -14.19
C ALA A 504 38.31 -23.99 -14.85
N THR A 505 37.64 -23.14 -14.10
CA THR A 505 36.94 -21.97 -14.60
C THR A 505 37.57 -20.69 -14.05
N THR A 506 37.78 -19.71 -14.92
CA THR A 506 38.38 -18.43 -14.55
C THR A 506 37.32 -17.42 -14.15
N TYR A 507 37.49 -16.84 -12.97
CA TYR A 507 36.64 -15.84 -12.39
C TYR A 507 37.34 -14.50 -12.21
N SER A 508 36.61 -13.42 -12.43
CA SER A 508 36.99 -12.06 -12.14
C SER A 508 36.23 -11.58 -10.90
N LEU A 509 36.95 -11.12 -9.89
CA LEU A 509 36.38 -10.74 -8.59
C LEU A 509 36.77 -9.33 -8.21
N TYR A 510 35.83 -8.57 -7.63
CA TYR A 510 36.09 -7.28 -6.98
C TYR A 510 35.16 -7.08 -5.79
N LEU A 511 35.57 -6.23 -4.87
CA LEU A 511 34.88 -5.97 -3.61
C LEU A 511 34.48 -4.50 -3.50
N LYS A 512 33.30 -4.21 -2.98
CA LYS A 512 32.85 -2.86 -2.58
C LYS A 512 32.51 -2.82 -1.11
N ALA A 513 32.90 -1.74 -0.43
CA ALA A 513 32.45 -1.45 0.92
C ALA A 513 31.16 -0.60 0.88
N TYR A 514 30.25 -0.87 1.79
CA TYR A 514 28.98 -0.16 1.90
C TYR A 514 28.89 0.60 3.22
N SER A 515 28.33 1.81 3.17
CA SER A 515 27.96 2.63 4.33
C SER A 515 26.50 3.05 4.21
N PRO A 516 25.89 3.65 5.25
CA PRO A 516 24.54 4.23 5.15
C PRO A 516 24.41 5.29 4.06
N LEU A 517 25.52 5.93 3.65
CA LEU A 517 25.55 6.98 2.64
C LEU A 517 25.71 6.43 1.21
N GLY A 518 26.17 5.19 1.04
CA GLY A 518 26.33 4.57 -0.27
C GLY A 518 27.54 3.62 -0.35
N ALA A 519 27.80 3.09 -1.56
CA ALA A 519 28.90 2.17 -1.84
C ALA A 519 30.21 2.90 -2.17
N SER A 520 31.34 2.29 -1.81
CA SER A 520 32.66 2.69 -2.26
C SER A 520 32.86 2.49 -3.77
N GLN A 521 33.93 3.03 -4.31
CA GLN A 521 34.47 2.53 -5.56
C GLN A 521 34.84 1.05 -5.42
N GLN A 522 34.87 0.32 -6.52
CA GLN A 522 35.33 -1.09 -6.50
C GLN A 522 36.81 -1.19 -6.13
N SER A 523 37.20 -2.30 -5.48
CA SER A 523 38.59 -2.67 -5.29
C SER A 523 39.27 -2.94 -6.64
N PRO A 524 40.61 -3.02 -6.69
CA PRO A 524 41.29 -3.64 -7.83
C PRO A 524 40.71 -5.02 -8.11
N THR A 525 40.46 -5.31 -9.37
CA THR A 525 39.91 -6.61 -9.81
C THR A 525 40.96 -7.69 -9.77
N VAL A 526 40.63 -8.82 -9.17
CA VAL A 526 41.49 -10.02 -9.11
C VAL A 526 40.90 -11.08 -10.02
N VAL A 527 41.76 -11.72 -10.80
CA VAL A 527 41.42 -12.83 -11.70
C VAL A 527 42.08 -14.10 -11.21
N THR A 528 41.32 -15.17 -11.03
CA THR A 528 41.82 -16.46 -10.58
C THR A 528 41.05 -17.60 -11.23
N THR A 529 41.64 -18.81 -11.25
CA THR A 529 41.04 -19.99 -11.87
C THR A 529 40.94 -21.10 -10.84
N THR A 530 39.75 -21.70 -10.70
CA THR A 530 39.53 -22.87 -9.81
C THR A 530 40.35 -24.06 -10.27
N LEU A 531 40.67 -25.00 -9.33
CA LEU A 531 41.36 -26.22 -9.70
C LEU A 531 40.54 -27.05 -10.69
N GLY A 532 41.23 -27.77 -11.57
CA GLY A 532 40.57 -28.71 -12.46
C GLY A 532 40.08 -29.94 -11.69
N GLY A 533 38.83 -30.29 -11.84
CA GLY A 533 38.25 -31.50 -11.28
C GLY A 533 38.23 -32.67 -12.26
N VAL A 534 38.03 -33.88 -11.75
CA VAL A 534 37.69 -35.03 -12.58
C VAL A 534 36.28 -34.85 -13.18
N PRO A 535 36.01 -35.40 -14.39
CA PRO A 535 34.68 -35.27 -14.99
C PRO A 535 33.60 -35.98 -14.14
N THR A 536 32.35 -35.56 -14.29
CA THR A 536 31.19 -36.28 -13.70
C THR A 536 30.97 -37.63 -14.42
N PRO A 537 30.48 -38.66 -13.69
CA PRO A 537 30.15 -39.95 -14.31
C PRO A 537 29.13 -39.78 -15.45
N PRO A 538 29.40 -40.31 -16.67
CA PRO A 538 28.50 -40.15 -17.79
C PRO A 538 27.25 -41.01 -17.61
N THR A 539 26.07 -40.43 -17.81
CA THR A 539 24.81 -41.17 -17.88
C THR A 539 24.69 -41.81 -19.27
N PHE A 540 24.42 -43.12 -19.36
CA PHE A 540 24.35 -43.78 -20.65
C PHE A 540 23.19 -44.79 -20.76
N PHE A 541 22.79 -45.10 -21.98
CA PHE A 541 21.78 -46.08 -22.35
C PHE A 541 22.39 -47.13 -23.26
N THR A 542 21.83 -48.34 -23.24
CA THR A 542 22.18 -49.40 -24.14
C THR A 542 21.01 -49.79 -25.03
N LYS A 543 21.22 -49.90 -26.35
CA LYS A 543 20.23 -50.32 -27.32
C LYS A 543 20.79 -51.57 -28.05
N VAL A 544 20.08 -52.68 -27.97
CA VAL A 544 20.41 -53.86 -28.75
C VAL A 544 20.14 -53.55 -30.23
N VAL A 545 21.16 -53.71 -31.07
CA VAL A 545 21.09 -53.45 -32.51
C VAL A 545 20.71 -54.73 -33.25
N ASN A 546 21.36 -55.84 -32.87
CA ASN A 546 21.06 -57.20 -33.39
C ASN A 546 21.55 -58.25 -32.36
N SER A 547 21.45 -59.52 -32.65
CA SER A 547 21.88 -60.63 -31.77
C SER A 547 23.36 -60.64 -31.36
N SER A 548 24.21 -59.85 -32.03
CA SER A 548 25.64 -59.77 -31.77
C SER A 548 26.19 -58.34 -31.58
N ALA A 549 25.34 -57.33 -31.47
CA ALA A 549 25.76 -55.94 -31.33
C ALA A 549 24.84 -55.08 -30.43
N VAL A 550 25.47 -54.28 -29.60
CA VAL A 550 24.85 -53.31 -28.69
C VAL A 550 25.39 -51.92 -28.97
N GLN A 551 24.51 -50.96 -29.17
CA GLN A 551 24.85 -49.56 -29.24
C GLN A 551 24.75 -48.97 -27.83
N VAL A 552 25.79 -48.27 -27.40
CA VAL A 552 25.87 -47.49 -26.15
C VAL A 552 25.78 -46.06 -26.53
N LEU A 553 24.82 -45.35 -25.93
CA LEU A 553 24.58 -43.90 -26.14
C LEU A 553 24.69 -43.20 -24.79
N TRP A 554 25.39 -42.07 -24.73
CA TRP A 554 25.53 -41.31 -23.49
C TRP A 554 25.30 -39.83 -23.70
N GLU A 555 24.96 -39.16 -22.61
CA GLU A 555 24.82 -37.73 -22.61
C GLU A 555 26.20 -37.08 -22.40
N LEU A 556 26.52 -36.06 -23.19
CA LEU A 556 27.72 -35.27 -22.99
C LEU A 556 27.51 -34.41 -21.73
N PRO A 557 28.45 -34.45 -20.76
CA PRO A 557 28.30 -33.69 -19.52
C PRO A 557 28.19 -32.19 -19.82
N SER A 558 27.09 -31.59 -19.37
CA SER A 558 26.78 -30.17 -19.57
C SER A 558 27.45 -29.23 -18.55
N LYS A 559 27.97 -29.77 -17.46
CA LYS A 559 28.64 -29.01 -16.38
C LYS A 559 29.85 -29.76 -15.83
N ALA A 560 30.87 -28.98 -15.49
CA ALA A 560 32.02 -29.26 -14.67
C ALA A 560 33.01 -30.33 -15.18
N GLY A 561 34.28 -29.92 -15.27
CA GLY A 561 35.40 -30.77 -15.66
C GLY A 561 35.25 -31.23 -17.11
N ARG A 562 35.61 -30.41 -18.09
CA ARG A 562 35.59 -30.83 -19.50
C ARG A 562 36.20 -32.22 -19.64
N ALA A 563 35.35 -33.18 -20.01
CA ALA A 563 35.86 -34.50 -20.37
C ALA A 563 36.69 -34.38 -21.64
N GLU A 564 37.91 -34.87 -21.62
CA GLU A 564 38.77 -34.99 -22.81
C GLU A 564 38.39 -36.22 -23.65
N GLY A 565 37.72 -37.18 -23.02
CA GLY A 565 37.22 -38.37 -23.69
C GLY A 565 36.52 -39.33 -22.75
N PHE A 566 36.11 -40.45 -23.33
CA PHE A 566 35.42 -41.51 -22.61
C PHE A 566 36.16 -42.83 -22.78
N ARG A 567 36.09 -43.71 -21.76
CA ARG A 567 36.58 -45.08 -21.80
C ARG A 567 35.42 -46.05 -21.64
N LEU A 568 35.11 -46.80 -22.69
CA LEU A 568 34.07 -47.81 -22.71
C LEU A 568 34.71 -49.19 -22.54
N SER A 569 34.28 -49.96 -21.57
CA SER A 569 34.65 -51.33 -21.33
C SER A 569 33.39 -52.20 -21.22
N TYR A 570 33.51 -53.47 -21.59
CA TYR A 570 32.40 -54.40 -21.41
C TYR A 570 32.94 -55.77 -21.03
N ARG A 571 32.11 -56.59 -20.35
CA ARG A 571 32.43 -58.00 -20.03
C ARG A 571 31.20 -58.84 -20.16
N ARG A 572 31.41 -60.12 -20.45
CA ARG A 572 30.32 -61.11 -20.39
C ARG A 572 30.14 -61.57 -18.94
N VAL A 573 28.89 -61.58 -18.47
CA VAL A 573 28.59 -62.11 -17.13
C VAL A 573 28.37 -63.64 -17.24
N PRO A 574 29.01 -64.48 -16.40
CA PRO A 574 29.68 -64.18 -15.11
C PRO A 574 31.20 -64.00 -15.16
N HIS A 575 31.85 -63.73 -16.30
CA HIS A 575 33.30 -63.54 -16.36
C HIS A 575 33.73 -62.32 -15.52
N ALA A 576 34.90 -62.43 -14.84
CA ALA A 576 35.38 -61.39 -13.92
C ALA A 576 35.99 -60.18 -14.61
N ASP A 577 36.61 -60.34 -15.78
CA ASP A 577 37.47 -59.32 -16.38
C ASP A 577 36.76 -58.53 -17.49
N PHE A 578 36.92 -57.23 -17.46
CA PHE A 578 36.47 -56.35 -18.53
C PHE A 578 37.44 -56.42 -19.73
N GLN A 579 36.89 -56.33 -20.94
CA GLN A 579 37.69 -56.17 -22.16
C GLN A 579 38.51 -54.86 -22.09
N ARG A 580 39.58 -54.74 -22.83
CA ARG A 580 40.41 -53.52 -22.89
C ARG A 580 39.53 -52.32 -23.24
N PRO A 581 39.67 -51.19 -22.52
CA PRO A 581 38.86 -50.01 -22.74
C PRO A 581 39.03 -49.46 -24.15
N VAL A 582 37.89 -49.20 -24.81
CA VAL A 582 37.85 -48.41 -26.04
C VAL A 582 37.91 -46.94 -25.66
N GLN A 583 38.90 -46.20 -26.12
CA GLN A 583 39.00 -44.75 -25.91
C GLN A 583 38.20 -44.04 -27.00
N LEU A 584 37.34 -43.13 -26.56
CA LEU A 584 36.42 -42.37 -27.41
C LEU A 584 36.63 -40.87 -27.15
N PRO A 585 36.74 -40.06 -28.20
CA PRO A 585 36.91 -38.60 -28.05
C PRO A 585 35.66 -37.96 -27.47
N CYS A 586 35.84 -36.77 -26.84
CA CYS A 586 34.82 -36.05 -26.08
C CYS A 586 33.56 -35.61 -26.91
N HIS A 587 33.69 -35.49 -28.23
CA HIS A 587 32.59 -35.10 -29.12
C HIS A 587 31.70 -36.28 -29.57
N ILE A 588 32.10 -37.53 -29.24
CA ILE A 588 31.29 -38.73 -29.55
C ILE A 588 30.38 -39.05 -28.38
N ASN A 589 29.12 -39.26 -28.64
CA ASN A 589 28.08 -39.63 -27.68
C ASN A 589 27.44 -41.00 -27.93
N ALA A 590 27.95 -41.77 -28.90
CA ALA A 590 27.49 -43.12 -29.19
C ALA A 590 28.62 -44.01 -29.71
N HIS A 591 28.61 -45.31 -29.34
CA HIS A 591 29.50 -46.32 -29.85
C HIS A 591 28.81 -47.66 -29.94
N THR A 592 29.06 -48.42 -31.03
CA THR A 592 28.49 -49.73 -31.21
C THR A 592 29.53 -50.81 -30.91
N VAL A 593 29.26 -51.63 -29.90
CA VAL A 593 30.04 -52.81 -29.56
C VAL A 593 29.49 -53.95 -30.38
N SER A 594 30.31 -54.52 -31.23
CA SER A 594 29.95 -55.64 -32.14
C SER A 594 30.75 -56.90 -31.83
N LYS A 595 30.38 -58.01 -32.46
CA LYS A 595 30.99 -59.38 -32.27
C LYS A 595 30.77 -59.90 -30.85
N LEU A 596 29.61 -59.63 -30.28
CA LEU A 596 29.15 -60.20 -29.03
C LEU A 596 28.47 -61.55 -29.29
N GLU A 597 28.46 -62.44 -28.29
CA GLU A 597 27.81 -63.71 -28.36
C GLU A 597 26.28 -63.58 -28.17
N SER A 598 25.50 -64.21 -29.04
CA SER A 598 24.06 -64.23 -28.94
C SER A 598 23.61 -65.01 -27.70
N GLY A 599 22.54 -64.58 -27.04
CA GLY A 599 21.99 -65.16 -25.81
C GLY A 599 22.81 -64.85 -24.54
N ALA A 600 23.89 -64.09 -24.64
CA ALA A 600 24.74 -63.74 -23.49
C ALA A 600 24.31 -62.39 -22.85
N VAL A 601 24.57 -62.25 -21.54
CA VAL A 601 24.44 -61.00 -20.79
C VAL A 601 25.79 -60.32 -20.68
N TYR A 602 25.83 -59.04 -21.01
CA TYR A 602 27.01 -58.20 -20.90
C TYR A 602 26.84 -57.11 -19.89
N GLU A 603 27.86 -56.82 -19.08
CA GLU A 603 27.97 -55.60 -18.27
C GLU A 603 28.83 -54.58 -19.03
N VAL A 604 28.27 -53.42 -19.29
CA VAL A 604 28.94 -52.29 -19.95
C VAL A 604 29.31 -51.28 -18.89
N LYS A 605 30.55 -50.78 -18.92
CA LYS A 605 31.13 -49.79 -18.03
C LYS A 605 31.59 -48.60 -18.88
N LEU A 606 31.16 -47.40 -18.51
CA LEU A 606 31.57 -46.13 -19.14
C LEU A 606 32.17 -45.19 -18.09
N VAL A 607 33.31 -44.58 -18.42
CA VAL A 607 34.05 -43.61 -17.58
C VAL A 607 34.41 -42.41 -18.45
N ALA A 608 34.25 -41.21 -17.93
CA ALA A 608 34.79 -40.00 -18.53
C ALA A 608 36.18 -39.72 -17.93
N TYR A 609 37.08 -39.13 -18.70
CA TYR A 609 38.43 -38.77 -18.20
C TYR A 609 38.87 -37.39 -18.74
N ASN A 610 39.73 -36.73 -17.99
CA ASN A 610 40.49 -35.56 -18.39
C ASN A 610 41.91 -35.61 -17.79
N GLY A 611 42.72 -34.52 -17.96
CA GLY A 611 44.06 -34.41 -17.40
C GLY A 611 44.15 -34.55 -15.87
N ASN A 612 43.05 -34.38 -15.13
CA ASN A 612 42.99 -34.46 -13.66
C ASN A 612 42.61 -35.87 -13.15
N GLY A 613 42.15 -36.76 -14.03
CA GLY A 613 41.77 -38.13 -13.67
C GLY A 613 40.54 -38.67 -14.36
N GLU A 614 40.07 -39.83 -13.86
CA GLU A 614 38.87 -40.50 -14.33
C GLU A 614 37.69 -40.26 -13.39
N SER A 615 36.47 -40.14 -13.96
CA SER A 615 35.22 -40.13 -13.21
C SER A 615 34.95 -41.46 -12.52
N ASP A 616 34.00 -41.48 -11.58
CA ASP A 616 33.38 -42.73 -11.16
C ASP A 616 32.77 -43.45 -12.36
N CYS A 617 32.69 -44.76 -12.28
CA CYS A 617 32.21 -45.57 -13.38
C CYS A 617 30.70 -45.74 -13.39
N SER A 618 30.09 -45.48 -14.52
CA SER A 618 28.69 -45.87 -14.77
C SER A 618 28.63 -47.27 -15.35
N LYS A 619 27.72 -48.13 -14.87
CA LYS A 619 27.56 -49.50 -15.30
C LYS A 619 26.13 -49.84 -15.67
N ARG A 620 25.94 -50.69 -16.71
CA ARG A 620 24.64 -51.25 -17.10
C ARG A 620 24.79 -52.70 -17.60
N LEU A 621 23.78 -53.50 -17.31
CA LEU A 621 23.60 -54.85 -17.87
C LEU A 621 22.74 -54.77 -19.13
N VAL A 622 23.11 -55.52 -20.14
CA VAL A 622 22.38 -55.69 -21.38
C VAL A 622 22.33 -57.15 -21.77
N SER A 623 21.17 -57.70 -22.07
CA SER A 623 20.99 -59.07 -22.55
C SER A 623 20.77 -59.07 -24.06
N LEU A 624 21.47 -59.94 -24.78
CA LEU A 624 21.30 -60.21 -26.21
C LEU A 624 20.32 -61.35 -26.38
N ALA A 625 19.30 -61.15 -27.25
CA ALA A 625 18.37 -62.26 -27.58
C ALA A 625 19.04 -63.39 -28.39
N GLU A 626 18.67 -64.63 -28.14
CA GLU A 626 19.05 -65.78 -29.01
C GLU A 626 18.36 -65.66 -30.37
N GLU A 627 19.10 -65.98 -31.48
CA GLU A 627 18.52 -66.09 -32.81
C GLU A 627 17.65 -67.35 -32.88
N GLY A 628 16.34 -67.20 -32.89
CA GLY A 628 15.39 -68.23 -33.17
C GLY A 628 14.43 -68.52 -32.02
N VAL A 629 13.30 -67.83 -32.04
CA VAL A 629 11.94 -68.35 -31.93
C VAL A 629 11.02 -67.13 -32.01
N THR A 630 10.27 -67.07 -33.14
CA THR A 630 9.07 -66.26 -33.20
C THR A 630 8.01 -66.98 -32.41
N ASP A 631 7.60 -66.45 -31.28
CA ASP A 631 6.31 -66.76 -30.73
C ASP A 631 5.62 -65.50 -30.20
N GLN A 632 4.50 -65.23 -30.81
CA GLN A 632 3.53 -64.27 -30.32
C GLN A 632 2.89 -64.88 -29.07
N THR A 633 2.87 -64.18 -27.96
CA THR A 633 1.63 -63.93 -27.17
C THR A 633 1.93 -63.30 -25.82
N THR A 634 1.07 -62.32 -25.54
CA THR A 634 0.57 -61.91 -24.23
C THR A 634 1.53 -61.32 -23.18
N GLY A 635 1.17 -60.12 -22.82
CA GLY A 635 1.79 -59.36 -21.77
C GLY A 635 1.71 -59.99 -20.39
N GLU A 636 2.83 -59.85 -19.70
CA GLU A 636 2.83 -59.83 -18.25
C GLU A 636 4.00 -58.96 -17.75
N LYS A 637 3.68 -58.07 -16.88
CA LYS A 637 4.62 -57.16 -16.18
C LYS A 637 5.50 -58.01 -15.27
N SER A 638 6.77 -58.21 -15.62
CA SER A 638 7.76 -58.72 -14.70
C SER A 638 8.43 -57.62 -13.94
N LEU A 639 8.15 -57.56 -12.66
CA LEU A 639 8.79 -56.76 -11.64
C LEU A 639 10.21 -57.28 -11.39
N CYS A 640 11.26 -56.57 -11.80
CA CYS A 640 12.58 -56.90 -11.37
C CYS A 640 12.88 -56.29 -9.99
N GLN A 641 13.01 -57.17 -9.03
CA GLN A 641 13.39 -56.92 -7.64
C GLN A 641 14.94 -56.72 -7.59
N CYS A 642 15.41 -55.52 -7.24
CA CYS A 642 16.77 -55.30 -6.81
C CYS A 642 16.87 -55.50 -5.30
N ARG A 643 17.70 -56.39 -4.88
CA ARG A 643 18.20 -56.64 -3.52
C ARG A 643 19.64 -56.07 -3.50
N ASP A 644 20.08 -55.27 -2.66
CA ASP A 644 20.27 -55.06 -1.29
C ASP A 644 20.99 -53.73 -1.06
N GLY A 645 20.58 -53.01 -0.06
CA GLY A 645 21.22 -51.83 0.52
C GLY A 645 20.27 -51.26 1.55
N GLU A 646 20.52 -51.46 2.82
CA GLU A 646 19.73 -51.05 3.94
C GLU A 646 19.28 -49.58 3.84
N ALA A 647 17.99 -49.36 3.44
CA ALA A 647 17.33 -48.07 3.63
C ALA A 647 16.61 -48.09 4.96
N SER A 648 17.00 -47.20 5.86
CA SER A 648 16.40 -47.04 7.17
C SER A 648 14.87 -46.83 7.08
N LEU A 649 14.14 -47.51 7.95
CA LEU A 649 12.68 -47.45 8.07
C LEU A 649 12.11 -46.01 8.18
N GLY A 650 12.93 -45.03 8.47
CA GLY A 650 12.52 -43.59 8.59
C GLY A 650 12.04 -42.94 7.31
N SER A 651 12.62 -43.30 6.14
CA SER A 651 12.29 -42.66 4.85
C SER A 651 10.95 -43.11 4.29
N ILE A 652 10.51 -44.34 4.59
CA ILE A 652 9.20 -44.87 4.12
C ILE A 652 8.06 -44.23 4.93
N VAL A 653 8.25 -44.03 6.24
CA VAL A 653 7.23 -43.42 7.10
C VAL A 653 7.01 -41.94 6.73
N ILE A 654 8.07 -41.19 6.40
CA ILE A 654 7.97 -39.81 5.94
C ILE A 654 7.25 -39.70 4.60
N GLY A 655 7.53 -40.61 3.66
CA GLY A 655 6.84 -40.65 2.36
C GLY A 655 5.32 -40.91 2.50
N ILE A 656 4.92 -41.81 3.39
CA ILE A 656 3.51 -42.11 3.66
C ILE A 656 2.80 -40.92 4.33
N HIS A 657 3.45 -40.23 5.27
CA HIS A 657 2.87 -39.05 5.90
C HIS A 657 2.71 -37.86 4.94
N ILE A 658 3.65 -37.64 4.05
CA ILE A 658 3.55 -36.58 3.02
C ILE A 658 2.45 -36.94 2.02
N GLY A 659 2.36 -38.18 1.58
CA GLY A 659 1.32 -38.65 0.67
C GLY A 659 -0.10 -38.54 1.26
N THR A 660 -0.29 -38.91 2.52
CA THR A 660 -1.60 -38.81 3.19
C THR A 660 -1.98 -37.35 3.46
N ALA A 661 -1.01 -36.49 3.81
CA ALA A 661 -1.26 -35.05 3.96
C ALA A 661 -1.72 -34.40 2.64
N CYS A 662 -1.05 -34.72 1.51
CA CYS A 662 -1.48 -34.23 0.19
C CYS A 662 -2.88 -34.69 -0.19
N ILE A 663 -3.23 -35.96 0.07
CA ILE A 663 -4.58 -36.50 -0.20
C ILE A 663 -5.63 -35.78 0.66
N ILE A 664 -5.36 -35.57 1.95
CA ILE A 664 -6.26 -34.84 2.85
C ILE A 664 -6.44 -33.38 2.38
N PHE A 665 -5.36 -32.69 1.95
CA PHE A 665 -5.45 -31.35 1.39
C PHE A 665 -6.27 -31.29 0.10
N CYS A 666 -6.08 -32.25 -0.81
CA CYS A 666 -6.88 -32.34 -2.04
C CYS A 666 -8.37 -32.62 -1.76
N VAL A 667 -8.68 -33.48 -0.80
CA VAL A 667 -10.08 -33.79 -0.42
C VAL A 667 -10.72 -32.57 0.25
N LEU A 668 -10.00 -31.85 1.12
CA LEU A 668 -10.51 -30.61 1.72
C LEU A 668 -10.71 -29.51 0.67
N PHE A 669 -9.82 -29.38 -0.32
CA PHE A 669 -9.96 -28.42 -1.40
C PHE A 669 -11.17 -28.73 -2.30
N LEU A 670 -11.41 -29.99 -2.60
CA LEU A 670 -12.58 -30.45 -3.33
C LEU A 670 -13.88 -30.25 -2.53
N MET A 671 -13.87 -30.53 -1.23
CA MET A 671 -15.01 -30.32 -0.34
C MET A 671 -15.35 -28.83 -0.20
N PHE A 672 -14.35 -27.93 -0.08
CA PHE A 672 -14.57 -26.48 -0.06
C PHE A 672 -15.00 -25.93 -1.42
N GLY A 673 -14.46 -26.45 -2.53
CA GLY A 673 -14.87 -26.12 -3.88
C GLY A 673 -16.31 -26.54 -4.17
N TYR A 674 -16.70 -27.74 -3.74
CA TYR A 674 -18.06 -28.26 -3.89
C TYR A 674 -19.10 -27.49 -3.05
N ARG A 675 -18.75 -27.06 -1.83
CA ARG A 675 -19.62 -26.19 -1.03
C ARG A 675 -19.84 -24.81 -1.64
N ARG A 676 -18.84 -24.23 -2.36
CA ARG A 676 -19.03 -22.97 -3.09
C ARG A 676 -19.91 -23.11 -4.33
N SER A 677 -19.92 -24.26 -5.00
CA SER A 677 -20.75 -24.48 -6.18
C SER A 677 -22.21 -24.74 -5.83
N LEU A 678 -22.53 -25.17 -4.60
CA LEU A 678 -23.92 -25.41 -4.13
C LEU A 678 -24.67 -24.13 -3.74
N PHE A 679 -23.98 -22.98 -3.59
CA PHE A 679 -24.61 -21.68 -3.30
C PHE A 679 -24.89 -20.82 -4.55
N CYS A 680 -24.53 -21.29 -5.75
CA CYS A 680 -24.70 -20.53 -7.00
C CYS A 680 -25.72 -21.10 -7.98
N SER A 681 -26.61 -22.02 -7.55
CA SER A 681 -27.62 -22.61 -8.41
C SER A 681 -28.97 -22.68 -7.72
N LYS A 682 -29.67 -21.56 -7.64
CA LYS A 682 -31.12 -21.45 -7.62
C LYS A 682 -31.54 -20.02 -7.93
N GLY A 683 -31.88 -19.77 -9.16
CA GLY A 683 -32.53 -18.56 -9.66
C GLY A 683 -33.15 -18.88 -11.00
N THR A 684 -34.40 -19.22 -10.94
CA THR A 684 -35.36 -19.65 -11.96
C THR A 684 -35.30 -18.85 -13.26
N GLN A 685 -35.37 -19.60 -14.38
CA GLN A 685 -35.90 -19.19 -15.68
C GLN A 685 -37.31 -18.64 -15.54
N ASP A 686 -37.56 -17.47 -16.09
CA ASP A 686 -38.82 -17.15 -16.70
C ASP A 686 -38.60 -16.26 -17.92
N SER A 687 -39.02 -16.81 -19.03
CA SER A 687 -39.15 -16.26 -20.37
C SER A 687 -40.14 -15.09 -20.39
N TRP A 688 -39.83 -13.96 -21.05
CA TRP A 688 -40.81 -13.17 -21.78
C TRP A 688 -40.20 -12.54 -23.03
N SER A 689 -40.91 -12.73 -24.09
CA SER A 689 -40.76 -12.40 -25.49
C SER A 689 -40.72 -10.88 -25.78
N VAL A 690 -39.97 -10.57 -26.83
CA VAL A 690 -39.94 -9.31 -27.59
C VAL A 690 -41.27 -9.07 -28.33
N PRO A 691 -41.70 -7.83 -28.50
CA PRO A 691 -42.22 -7.39 -29.79
C PRO A 691 -41.44 -6.24 -30.41
N ARG A 692 -41.05 -6.47 -31.67
CA ARG A 692 -40.72 -5.43 -32.63
C ARG A 692 -41.91 -4.49 -32.85
N ASN A 693 -41.62 -3.20 -33.05
CA ASN A 693 -42.27 -2.43 -34.08
C ASN A 693 -41.39 -1.33 -34.66
N ASN A 694 -41.43 -1.31 -35.98
CA ASN A 694 -40.88 -0.41 -36.97
C ASN A 694 -41.47 0.99 -36.89
N THR A 695 -40.66 1.95 -37.29
CA THR A 695 -40.87 3.00 -38.33
C THR A 695 -39.83 4.09 -38.03
N GLY A 696 -38.99 4.57 -38.90
CA GLY A 696 -38.98 4.77 -40.32
C GLY A 696 -38.45 6.17 -40.64
N HIS A 697 -37.50 6.25 -41.56
CA HIS A 697 -37.16 7.35 -42.42
C HIS A 697 -35.95 8.26 -42.12
N ASN A 698 -34.99 8.09 -43.02
CA ASN A 698 -34.28 9.03 -43.93
C ASN A 698 -33.27 9.98 -43.28
N GLY A 699 -32.08 10.15 -43.80
CA GLY A 699 -31.48 9.84 -45.08
C GLY A 699 -30.11 10.52 -45.20
N ILE A 700 -29.27 9.95 -46.07
CA ILE A 700 -28.30 10.61 -46.98
C ILE A 700 -27.05 11.23 -46.29
N ALA A 701 -25.81 10.97 -46.69
CA ALA A 701 -25.07 10.20 -47.67
C ALA A 701 -23.58 10.50 -47.54
N LYS A 702 -22.75 9.51 -47.91
CA LYS A 702 -21.47 9.58 -48.67
C LYS A 702 -20.26 10.18 -47.96
N ASP A 703 -19.06 9.68 -48.05
CA ASP A 703 -18.23 8.79 -48.86
C ASP A 703 -16.97 8.51 -48.01
N GLY A 704 -16.21 7.47 -48.01
CA GLY A 704 -15.72 6.58 -49.00
C GLY A 704 -14.39 5.99 -48.53
N ALA A 705 -14.23 4.69 -48.76
CA ALA A 705 -13.01 3.94 -49.08
C ALA A 705 -11.87 3.92 -48.06
N SER A 706 -11.24 2.84 -47.63
CA SER A 706 -10.83 1.59 -48.25
C SER A 706 -10.09 0.72 -47.21
N HIS A 707 -10.31 -0.58 -47.25
CA HIS A 707 -9.53 -1.64 -46.57
C HIS A 707 -8.18 -1.87 -47.25
N PRO A 708 -7.16 -2.54 -46.61
CA PRO A 708 -7.25 -4.00 -46.49
C PRO A 708 -6.73 -4.63 -45.17
N ARG A 709 -7.18 -5.85 -44.99
CA ARG A 709 -6.77 -6.86 -43.97
C ARG A 709 -5.28 -7.18 -44.07
N VAL A 710 -4.67 -7.50 -42.90
CA VAL A 710 -3.76 -8.65 -42.74
C VAL A 710 -3.88 -9.18 -41.29
N ASP A 711 -4.12 -10.49 -41.21
CA ASP A 711 -4.11 -11.29 -39.98
C ASP A 711 -2.72 -11.38 -39.38
N SER A 712 -2.59 -11.31 -38.06
CA SER A 712 -1.53 -11.99 -37.32
C SER A 712 -1.93 -12.23 -35.86
N VAL A 713 -1.81 -13.48 -35.48
CA VAL A 713 -2.01 -14.14 -34.19
C VAL A 713 -1.10 -13.52 -33.12
N PRO A 714 -1.55 -13.27 -31.89
CA PRO A 714 -0.64 -12.84 -30.83
C PRO A 714 0.08 -14.05 -30.21
N GLN A 715 1.40 -14.01 -30.26
CA GLN A 715 2.28 -14.85 -29.45
C GLN A 715 2.17 -14.42 -27.97
N VAL A 716 1.91 -15.41 -27.11
CA VAL A 716 1.98 -15.29 -25.66
C VAL A 716 3.46 -15.19 -25.28
N VAL A 717 3.89 -14.04 -24.78
CA VAL A 717 5.19 -13.83 -24.15
C VAL A 717 4.97 -13.97 -22.63
N CYS A 718 5.60 -14.98 -22.03
CA CYS A 718 5.70 -15.11 -20.58
C CYS A 718 6.54 -13.96 -20.00
N PRO A 719 6.15 -13.34 -18.88
CA PRO A 719 6.96 -12.30 -18.25
C PRO A 719 8.15 -12.93 -17.53
N ALA A 720 9.32 -12.34 -17.77
CA ALA A 720 10.57 -12.62 -17.09
C ALA A 720 10.46 -12.32 -15.59
N GLN A 721 11.02 -13.22 -14.80
CA GLN A 721 11.08 -13.15 -13.34
C GLN A 721 11.93 -11.97 -12.86
N TYR A 722 11.45 -11.39 -11.78
CA TYR A 722 12.00 -10.27 -11.06
C TYR A 722 13.41 -10.51 -10.55
N GLN A 723 14.35 -9.65 -10.92
CA GLN A 723 15.55 -9.41 -10.15
C GLN A 723 15.20 -8.60 -8.91
N VAL A 724 15.29 -9.23 -7.75
CA VAL A 724 15.20 -8.56 -6.45
C VAL A 724 16.53 -7.82 -6.24
N VAL A 725 16.46 -6.51 -6.22
CA VAL A 725 17.60 -5.66 -5.87
C VAL A 725 17.91 -5.86 -4.38
N ILE A 726 19.09 -6.40 -4.09
CA ILE A 726 19.59 -6.71 -2.73
C ILE A 726 19.76 -5.45 -1.85
N GLU A 727 19.61 -4.25 -2.39
CA GLU A 727 19.72 -3.00 -1.62
C GLU A 727 18.67 -2.82 -0.49
N GLN A 728 17.61 -3.65 -0.44
CA GLN A 728 16.56 -3.50 0.59
C GLN A 728 16.68 -4.47 1.79
N HIS A 729 17.64 -5.41 1.82
CA HIS A 729 17.72 -6.44 2.86
C HIS A 729 18.82 -6.26 3.93
N LEU A 730 19.61 -5.19 3.87
CA LEU A 730 20.65 -4.96 4.90
C LEU A 730 20.13 -4.26 6.18
N SER A 731 18.87 -3.90 6.27
CA SER A 731 18.28 -3.26 7.45
C SER A 731 17.44 -4.16 8.36
N GLY A 732 17.43 -5.47 8.16
CA GLY A 732 16.55 -6.34 8.94
C GLY A 732 16.99 -7.79 9.05
N LEU A 733 18.12 -8.07 9.73
CA LEU A 733 18.41 -9.42 10.21
C LEU A 733 18.19 -9.46 11.74
N PRO A 734 17.26 -10.28 12.23
CA PRO A 734 17.19 -10.59 13.66
C PRO A 734 18.34 -11.52 14.03
N GLY A 735 19.11 -11.17 15.04
CA GLY A 735 20.10 -12.03 15.66
C GLY A 735 19.42 -13.31 16.18
N THR A 736 19.82 -14.45 15.70
CA THR A 736 19.54 -15.74 16.33
C THR A 736 20.54 -15.95 17.46
N ASP A 737 20.12 -15.75 18.70
CA ASP A 737 20.78 -16.34 19.83
C ASP A 737 20.50 -17.84 19.85
N THR A 738 21.54 -18.62 19.73
CA THR A 738 21.58 -20.02 20.17
C THR A 738 22.77 -20.19 21.11
N GLY A 739 22.49 -20.37 22.38
CA GLY A 739 23.43 -20.87 23.39
C GLY A 739 22.68 -21.48 24.49
#